data_27300b0f930d9aba57a8f8882b74f3c1
#
_entry.id   27300b0f930d9aba57a8f8882b74f3c1
#
_cell.length_a   1.000
_cell.length_b   1.000
_cell.length_c   1.000
_cell.angle_alpha   90.00
_cell.angle_beta   90.00
_cell.angle_gamma   90.00
#
_symmetry.space_group_name_H-M   'P 1'
#
loop_
_entity.id
_entity.type
_entity.pdbx_description
1 polymer ?
#
loop_
_entity_poly.entity_id
_entity_poly.type
_entity_poly.pdbx_seq_one_letter_code
_entity_poly.pdbx_strand_id
1 'polypeptide(L)'
;MTHKPSVPPRISLPQEQRDELNQLETAEWIDSLAYVLADGGRKRSAELLEELDAWAYERGVPIEYKQNTPYANSISAGREPEYPGDAEMELRIRNILRWNSVAMVVRANKNSDGIGGHLSTYSSIAELYEVGFNHFFRGLDAGKDHDMVFFQGHSTPGIYARSFLEGRFNEDQIKNFRREMQSNASGLSSYPHPYLMRDYWEFPTVSMGLGPLQAIYQARFIKYLESRGLKEKGDSKVWAFLGDGEIDEPQSIGAIRFAAYENLDNLIFVINANLQRLDGPVRANSQVIQEFEALFRGAGWNVLKVVWGSGWDRLLTTDKAPLLLRRFQNITDGESMRYAAFGASELREHFFNTPELKELIEGWSDDDLAQLNRGGHDVNKIYAAYKAAVEHKGSPTLVIAQSVKGHSLGESAEARYVAHNVKKLDFSAMKQLRDVLNIPLNDEQVEHLELYFPGADSPEVKYMKEHREKLGGFLPARREEFPSLHAPGEAFTSEFAAGSGERKISTTMAAVSMMGKLLRDKEIGKYIVPIVPDEARTFGMDALVPRVGIYSPRGQTYTPVDSGSLMFYKETADGQILEEGITEDGAMASFIAAGTAYAHWGVPTIPMFMLYSMFGMQRVGDLVWAAGDQLTKGFIFGGTAGRTTLALSLIHI
;
A
#
# COMPACT_ATOMS: atom_id res chain seq x y z
N MET A 1 -17.92 -27.20 -40.79
CA MET A 1 -17.05 -27.10 -41.99
C MET A 1 -15.99 -26.06 -41.66
N THR A 2 -14.81 -26.53 -41.32
CA THR A 2 -13.67 -25.66 -40.96
C THR A 2 -13.06 -25.09 -42.25
N HIS A 3 -13.34 -23.83 -42.52
CA HIS A 3 -12.66 -23.08 -43.58
C HIS A 3 -11.19 -22.94 -43.16
N LYS A 4 -10.31 -23.73 -43.80
CA LYS A 4 -8.85 -23.43 -43.75
C LYS A 4 -8.63 -22.23 -44.67
N PRO A 5 -8.23 -21.07 -44.15
CA PRO A 5 -7.85 -19.97 -45.02
C PRO A 5 -6.57 -20.38 -45.81
N SER A 6 -6.67 -20.33 -47.14
CA SER A 6 -5.51 -20.48 -48.00
C SER A 6 -4.61 -19.28 -47.83
N VAL A 7 -3.42 -19.48 -47.28
CA VAL A 7 -2.40 -18.42 -47.22
C VAL A 7 -1.93 -18.15 -48.66
N PRO A 8 -2.14 -16.94 -49.21
CA PRO A 8 -1.66 -16.61 -50.55
C PRO A 8 -0.14 -16.64 -50.58
N PRO A 9 0.49 -16.97 -51.73
CA PRO A 9 1.92 -16.98 -51.85
C PRO A 9 2.51 -15.59 -51.53
N ARG A 10 3.56 -15.54 -50.71
CA ARG A 10 4.27 -14.30 -50.36
C ARG A 10 4.83 -13.65 -51.61
N ILE A 11 4.28 -12.51 -52.02
CA ILE A 11 4.87 -11.65 -53.05
C ILE A 11 6.08 -10.98 -52.43
N SER A 12 7.23 -11.06 -53.02
CA SER A 12 8.45 -10.38 -52.61
C SER A 12 8.34 -8.88 -52.98
N LEU A 13 7.87 -8.08 -52.04
CA LEU A 13 7.82 -6.63 -52.17
C LEU A 13 9.12 -6.00 -51.63
N PRO A 14 9.56 -4.84 -52.16
CA PRO A 14 10.57 -4.00 -51.54
C PRO A 14 10.17 -3.65 -50.08
N GLN A 15 11.17 -3.43 -49.23
CA GLN A 15 10.91 -3.21 -47.77
C GLN A 15 9.96 -2.02 -47.53
N GLU A 16 10.15 -0.91 -48.22
CA GLU A 16 9.34 0.29 -48.12
C GLU A 16 7.85 0.04 -48.44
N GLN A 17 7.58 -0.67 -49.54
CA GLN A 17 6.20 -1.05 -49.92
C GLN A 17 5.59 -2.07 -48.94
N ARG A 18 6.41 -2.90 -48.32
CA ARG A 18 5.94 -3.82 -47.27
C ARG A 18 5.56 -3.08 -46.01
N ASP A 19 6.31 -2.06 -45.62
CA ASP A 19 6.05 -1.25 -44.44
C ASP A 19 4.77 -0.43 -44.63
N GLU A 20 4.54 0.15 -45.83
CA GLU A 20 3.29 0.81 -46.18
C GLU A 20 2.08 -0.14 -46.11
N LEU A 21 2.23 -1.34 -46.67
CA LEU A 21 1.16 -2.35 -46.63
C LEU A 21 0.84 -2.78 -45.20
N ASN A 22 1.87 -3.03 -44.37
CA ASN A 22 1.69 -3.37 -42.96
C ASN A 22 0.97 -2.25 -42.16
N GLN A 23 1.27 -1.00 -42.49
CA GLN A 23 0.56 0.14 -41.86
C GLN A 23 -0.92 0.19 -42.26
N LEU A 24 -1.21 -0.06 -43.55
CA LEU A 24 -2.60 -0.09 -44.06
C LEU A 24 -3.38 -1.24 -43.40
N GLU A 25 -2.83 -2.45 -43.40
CA GLU A 25 -3.46 -3.62 -42.76
C GLU A 25 -3.73 -3.35 -41.24
N THR A 26 -2.76 -2.74 -40.57
CA THR A 26 -2.93 -2.39 -39.15
C THR A 26 -4.07 -1.38 -38.96
N ALA A 27 -4.19 -0.38 -39.82
CA ALA A 27 -5.25 0.61 -39.77
C ALA A 27 -6.62 -0.03 -40.00
N GLU A 28 -6.76 -0.92 -40.99
CA GLU A 28 -8.00 -1.64 -41.28
C GLU A 28 -8.46 -2.52 -40.09
N TRP A 29 -7.53 -3.20 -39.42
CA TRP A 29 -7.83 -3.97 -38.20
C TRP A 29 -8.29 -3.10 -37.03
N ILE A 30 -7.66 -1.94 -36.85
CA ILE A 30 -8.05 -0.96 -35.81
C ILE A 30 -9.44 -0.41 -36.09
N ASP A 31 -9.74 -0.03 -37.35
CA ASP A 31 -11.06 0.46 -37.75
C ASP A 31 -12.16 -0.60 -37.55
N SER A 32 -11.86 -1.86 -37.88
CA SER A 32 -12.77 -2.97 -37.65
C SER A 32 -13.07 -3.16 -36.16
N LEU A 33 -12.05 -3.08 -35.29
CA LEU A 33 -12.20 -3.16 -33.83
C LEU A 33 -12.95 -1.94 -33.28
N ALA A 34 -12.72 -0.74 -33.84
CA ALA A 34 -13.44 0.48 -33.46
C ALA A 34 -14.94 0.34 -33.77
N TYR A 35 -15.30 -0.26 -34.90
CA TYR A 35 -16.69 -0.57 -35.22
C TYR A 35 -17.30 -1.55 -34.20
N VAL A 36 -16.61 -2.64 -33.85
CA VAL A 36 -17.07 -3.59 -32.85
C VAL A 36 -17.25 -2.92 -31.48
N LEU A 37 -16.36 -2.00 -31.13
CA LEU A 37 -16.46 -1.23 -29.88
C LEU A 37 -17.69 -0.30 -29.87
N ALA A 38 -17.97 0.34 -31.00
CA ALA A 38 -19.10 1.26 -31.14
C ALA A 38 -20.45 0.51 -31.13
N ASP A 39 -20.55 -0.65 -31.79
CA ASP A 39 -21.77 -1.44 -31.93
C ASP A 39 -22.00 -2.40 -30.76
N GLY A 40 -20.99 -3.22 -30.42
CA GLY A 40 -21.06 -4.27 -29.41
C GLY A 40 -20.53 -3.88 -28.01
N GLY A 41 -19.95 -2.71 -27.87
CA GLY A 41 -19.40 -2.18 -26.63
C GLY A 41 -18.13 -2.91 -26.13
N ARG A 42 -17.64 -2.47 -24.97
CA ARG A 42 -16.35 -2.92 -24.39
C ARG A 42 -16.29 -4.44 -24.15
N LYS A 43 -17.41 -5.03 -23.72
CA LYS A 43 -17.45 -6.46 -23.42
C LYS A 43 -17.22 -7.29 -24.67
N ARG A 44 -17.93 -6.98 -25.77
CA ARG A 44 -17.76 -7.71 -27.02
C ARG A 44 -16.35 -7.51 -27.63
N SER A 45 -15.81 -6.31 -27.53
CA SER A 45 -14.44 -6.04 -28.00
C SER A 45 -13.42 -6.87 -27.22
N ALA A 46 -13.56 -7.00 -25.89
CA ALA A 46 -12.69 -7.85 -25.07
C ALA A 46 -12.80 -9.32 -25.46
N GLU A 47 -14.03 -9.86 -25.59
CA GLU A 47 -14.26 -11.24 -26.04
C GLU A 47 -13.62 -11.52 -27.41
N LEU A 48 -13.74 -10.58 -28.35
CA LEU A 48 -13.11 -10.74 -29.68
C LEU A 48 -11.58 -10.79 -29.60
N LEU A 49 -10.98 -9.93 -28.77
CA LEU A 49 -9.52 -9.94 -28.59
C LEU A 49 -9.04 -11.25 -27.94
N GLU A 50 -9.79 -11.79 -26.98
CA GLU A 50 -9.49 -13.10 -26.37
C GLU A 50 -9.60 -14.23 -27.39
N GLU A 51 -10.61 -14.23 -28.26
CA GLU A 51 -10.76 -15.21 -29.33
C GLU A 51 -9.61 -15.15 -30.35
N LEU A 52 -9.16 -13.92 -30.72
CA LEU A 52 -8.03 -13.71 -31.62
C LEU A 52 -6.71 -14.17 -30.99
N ASP A 53 -6.52 -13.93 -29.70
CA ASP A 53 -5.35 -14.39 -28.95
C ASP A 53 -5.31 -15.94 -28.92
N ALA A 54 -6.39 -16.58 -28.55
CA ALA A 54 -6.50 -18.03 -28.54
C ALA A 54 -6.24 -18.62 -29.94
N TRP A 55 -6.79 -18.00 -30.99
CA TRP A 55 -6.58 -18.40 -32.38
C TRP A 55 -5.10 -18.30 -32.79
N ALA A 56 -4.41 -17.22 -32.39
CA ALA A 56 -3.00 -17.02 -32.68
C ALA A 56 -2.13 -18.05 -31.94
N TYR A 57 -2.41 -18.29 -30.64
CA TYR A 57 -1.73 -19.30 -29.81
C TYR A 57 -1.81 -20.70 -30.43
N GLU A 58 -3.01 -21.14 -30.83
CA GLU A 58 -3.22 -22.45 -31.48
C GLU A 58 -2.36 -22.65 -32.76
N ARG A 59 -1.97 -21.54 -33.40
CA ARG A 59 -1.17 -21.55 -34.64
C ARG A 59 0.30 -21.28 -34.41
N GLY A 60 0.73 -21.23 -33.13
CA GLY A 60 2.12 -21.06 -32.77
C GLY A 60 2.68 -19.66 -33.10
N VAL A 61 1.82 -18.64 -33.17
CA VAL A 61 2.27 -17.25 -33.27
C VAL A 61 2.94 -16.88 -31.95
N PRO A 62 4.24 -16.50 -31.96
CA PRO A 62 4.93 -16.13 -30.73
C PRO A 62 4.47 -14.75 -30.26
N ILE A 63 3.43 -14.72 -29.44
CA ILE A 63 2.96 -13.49 -28.80
C ILE A 63 3.70 -13.33 -27.47
N GLU A 64 4.40 -12.22 -27.28
CA GLU A 64 4.90 -11.84 -25.98
C GLU A 64 3.70 -11.37 -25.13
N TYR A 65 3.27 -12.20 -24.20
CA TYR A 65 2.22 -11.83 -23.26
C TYR A 65 2.77 -10.80 -22.26
N LYS A 66 2.49 -9.52 -22.52
CA LYS A 66 2.79 -8.44 -21.58
C LYS A 66 1.55 -8.18 -20.74
N GLN A 67 1.68 -8.30 -19.43
CA GLN A 67 0.62 -7.96 -18.46
C GLN A 67 0.51 -6.43 -18.24
N ASN A 68 1.05 -5.64 -19.14
CA ASN A 68 1.18 -4.19 -19.05
C ASN A 68 0.24 -3.48 -20.01
N THR A 69 -0.38 -2.41 -19.52
CA THR A 69 -1.01 -1.40 -20.36
C THR A 69 0.03 -0.37 -20.85
N PRO A 70 -0.27 0.48 -21.84
CA PRO A 70 0.64 1.55 -22.24
C PRO A 70 1.13 2.38 -21.06
N TYR A 71 2.35 2.95 -21.14
CA TYR A 71 2.94 3.78 -20.09
C TYR A 71 2.24 5.14 -20.01
N ALA A 72 0.99 5.10 -19.55
CA ALA A 72 0.07 6.23 -19.45
C ALA A 72 -0.86 6.06 -18.24
N ASN A 73 -1.60 7.12 -17.92
CA ASN A 73 -2.61 7.06 -16.87
C ASN A 73 -3.71 6.05 -17.21
N SER A 74 -4.13 5.26 -16.24
CA SER A 74 -5.22 4.30 -16.40
C SER A 74 -6.57 4.97 -16.63
N ILE A 75 -6.74 6.19 -16.10
CA ILE A 75 -7.92 7.03 -16.31
C ILE A 75 -7.49 8.19 -17.21
N SER A 76 -8.09 8.31 -18.39
CA SER A 76 -7.82 9.40 -19.32
C SER A 76 -8.55 10.68 -18.86
N ALA A 77 -8.03 11.85 -19.23
CA ALA A 77 -8.58 13.17 -18.87
C ALA A 77 -10.10 13.29 -19.08
N GLY A 78 -10.63 12.79 -20.20
CA GLY A 78 -12.07 12.83 -20.49
C GLY A 78 -12.93 11.88 -19.64
N ARG A 79 -12.33 11.06 -18.76
CA ARG A 79 -13.04 10.14 -17.84
C ARG A 79 -12.78 10.46 -16.37
N GLU A 80 -12.03 11.49 -16.09
CA GLU A 80 -11.77 11.91 -14.72
C GLU A 80 -13.03 12.53 -14.12
N PRO A 81 -13.37 12.21 -12.86
CA PRO A 81 -14.41 12.92 -12.14
C PRO A 81 -13.96 14.35 -11.84
N GLU A 82 -14.91 15.25 -11.67
CA GLU A 82 -14.63 16.60 -11.18
C GLU A 82 -14.00 16.54 -9.77
N TYR A 83 -12.95 17.34 -9.57
CA TYR A 83 -12.30 17.43 -8.27
C TYR A 83 -13.19 18.21 -7.29
N PRO A 84 -13.55 17.63 -6.13
CA PRO A 84 -14.52 18.26 -5.23
C PRO A 84 -13.89 19.29 -4.28
N GLY A 85 -12.55 19.38 -4.22
CA GLY A 85 -11.81 20.24 -3.31
C GLY A 85 -11.51 21.62 -3.87
N ASP A 86 -11.10 22.53 -3.00
CA ASP A 86 -10.52 23.82 -3.37
C ASP A 86 -9.01 23.63 -3.58
N ALA A 87 -8.60 23.46 -4.84
CA ALA A 87 -7.22 23.18 -5.21
C ALA A 87 -6.23 24.26 -4.75
N GLU A 88 -6.63 25.54 -4.72
CA GLU A 88 -5.79 26.65 -4.28
C GLU A 88 -5.62 26.62 -2.75
N MET A 89 -6.70 26.43 -2.01
CA MET A 89 -6.68 26.27 -0.56
C MET A 89 -5.83 25.07 -0.14
N GLU A 90 -6.01 23.94 -0.79
CA GLU A 90 -5.24 22.73 -0.49
C GLU A 90 -3.76 22.88 -0.86
N LEU A 91 -3.42 23.61 -1.92
CA LEU A 91 -2.04 23.93 -2.24
C LEU A 91 -1.38 24.76 -1.12
N ARG A 92 -2.08 25.78 -0.61
CA ARG A 92 -1.60 26.60 0.51
C ARG A 92 -1.37 25.74 1.75
N ILE A 93 -2.30 24.86 2.09
CA ILE A 93 -2.16 23.92 3.21
C ILE A 93 -0.93 23.04 3.01
N ARG A 94 -0.78 22.39 1.87
CA ARG A 94 0.40 21.54 1.56
C ARG A 94 1.72 22.31 1.69
N ASN A 95 1.75 23.55 1.26
CA ASN A 95 2.94 24.39 1.38
C ASN A 95 3.30 24.66 2.84
N ILE A 96 2.31 24.94 3.70
CA ILE A 96 2.52 25.10 5.13
C ILE A 96 3.01 23.79 5.76
N LEU A 97 2.44 22.65 5.38
CA LEU A 97 2.86 21.34 5.87
C LEU A 97 4.29 21.01 5.46
N ARG A 98 4.68 21.30 4.21
CA ARG A 98 6.06 21.14 3.74
C ARG A 98 7.03 22.01 4.52
N TRP A 99 6.71 23.28 4.72
CA TRP A 99 7.53 24.19 5.52
C TRP A 99 7.74 23.63 6.93
N ASN A 100 6.66 23.31 7.64
CA ASN A 100 6.72 22.88 9.03
C ASN A 100 7.47 21.54 9.17
N SER A 101 7.30 20.61 8.24
CA SER A 101 8.04 19.34 8.24
C SER A 101 9.55 19.57 8.05
N VAL A 102 9.93 20.47 7.15
CA VAL A 102 11.35 20.82 6.91
C VAL A 102 11.94 21.57 8.12
N ALA A 103 11.25 22.59 8.61
CA ALA A 103 11.71 23.38 9.77
C ALA A 103 11.92 22.49 11.01
N MET A 104 11.01 21.54 11.28
CA MET A 104 11.11 20.56 12.36
C MET A 104 12.37 19.71 12.25
N VAL A 105 12.64 19.11 11.09
CA VAL A 105 13.78 18.22 10.87
C VAL A 105 15.10 19.00 10.89
N VAL A 106 15.18 20.15 10.21
CA VAL A 106 16.38 20.98 10.16
C VAL A 106 16.73 21.50 11.55
N ARG A 107 15.73 21.95 12.33
CA ARG A 107 15.91 22.38 13.73
C ARG A 107 16.44 21.25 14.61
N ALA A 108 15.88 20.05 14.49
CA ALA A 108 16.32 18.90 15.27
C ALA A 108 17.79 18.58 15.01
N ASN A 109 18.23 18.61 13.74
CA ASN A 109 19.63 18.38 13.36
C ASN A 109 20.57 19.54 13.69
N LYS A 110 20.09 20.81 13.73
CA LYS A 110 20.87 21.96 14.20
C LYS A 110 21.18 21.85 15.69
N ASN A 111 20.24 21.34 16.47
CA ASN A 111 20.33 21.20 17.92
C ASN A 111 21.06 19.92 18.39
N SER A 112 21.12 18.89 17.56
CA SER A 112 21.76 17.60 17.90
C SER A 112 22.25 16.92 16.63
N ASP A 113 23.57 16.84 16.47
CA ASP A 113 24.17 16.15 15.34
C ASP A 113 23.72 14.66 15.31
N GLY A 114 23.37 14.22 14.11
CA GLY A 114 23.02 12.81 13.86
C GLY A 114 21.63 12.38 14.29
N ILE A 115 20.78 13.30 14.79
CA ILE A 115 19.41 12.93 15.15
C ILE A 115 18.59 12.45 13.94
N GLY A 116 18.94 12.95 12.75
CA GLY A 116 18.36 12.48 11.49
C GLY A 116 16.95 13.03 11.21
N GLY A 117 16.20 12.28 10.42
CA GLY A 117 14.91 12.66 9.87
C GLY A 117 14.95 12.64 8.34
N HIS A 118 13.80 12.49 7.70
CA HIS A 118 13.69 12.42 6.25
C HIS A 118 12.79 13.56 5.75
N LEU A 119 13.29 14.34 4.81
CA LEU A 119 12.54 15.44 4.18
C LEU A 119 11.93 15.03 2.85
N SER A 120 12.72 14.32 2.04
CA SER A 120 12.39 14.06 0.64
C SER A 120 11.21 13.12 0.45
N THR A 121 10.98 12.19 1.38
CA THR A 121 9.87 11.22 1.28
C THR A 121 8.54 11.94 1.43
N TYR A 122 8.38 12.78 2.47
CA TYR A 122 7.13 13.53 2.61
C TYR A 122 6.91 14.48 1.44
N SER A 123 7.96 15.19 1.00
CA SER A 123 7.85 16.11 -0.14
C SER A 123 7.36 15.43 -1.41
N SER A 124 7.74 14.17 -1.64
CA SER A 124 7.30 13.40 -2.81
C SER A 124 5.89 12.81 -2.70
N ILE A 125 5.38 12.62 -1.47
CA ILE A 125 4.09 11.93 -1.22
C ILE A 125 2.99 12.86 -0.72
N ALA A 126 3.28 14.13 -0.50
CA ALA A 126 2.39 15.07 0.16
C ALA A 126 1.01 15.17 -0.51
N GLU A 127 0.95 15.23 -1.85
CA GLU A 127 -0.30 15.29 -2.60
C GLU A 127 -1.13 14.02 -2.40
N LEU A 128 -0.48 12.84 -2.38
CA LEU A 128 -1.15 11.56 -2.18
C LEU A 128 -1.81 11.49 -0.80
N TYR A 129 -1.13 12.00 0.24
CA TYR A 129 -1.70 12.04 1.58
C TYR A 129 -2.82 13.07 1.70
N GLU A 130 -2.60 14.29 1.20
CA GLU A 130 -3.57 15.37 1.39
C GLU A 130 -4.89 15.10 0.65
N VAL A 131 -4.84 14.53 -0.56
CA VAL A 131 -6.06 14.06 -1.24
C VAL A 131 -6.75 12.96 -0.42
N GLY A 132 -5.99 12.05 0.19
CA GLY A 132 -6.51 11.03 1.09
C GLY A 132 -7.19 11.63 2.33
N PHE A 133 -6.50 12.53 3.03
CA PHE A 133 -7.01 13.18 4.25
C PHE A 133 -8.24 14.04 4.01
N ASN A 134 -8.30 14.73 2.88
CA ASN A 134 -9.38 15.66 2.59
C ASN A 134 -10.63 14.97 2.02
N HIS A 135 -10.47 13.82 1.32
CA HIS A 135 -11.57 13.27 0.52
C HIS A 135 -11.88 11.79 0.75
N PHE A 136 -10.98 11.01 1.39
CA PHE A 136 -11.14 9.56 1.44
C PHE A 136 -10.97 8.93 2.82
N PHE A 137 -9.90 9.22 3.57
CA PHE A 137 -9.57 8.50 4.81
C PHE A 137 -10.60 8.77 5.90
N ARG A 138 -11.34 7.75 6.32
CA ARG A 138 -12.38 7.87 7.32
C ARG A 138 -11.83 7.58 8.71
N GLY A 139 -12.04 8.51 9.63
CA GLY A 139 -11.60 8.42 11.03
C GLY A 139 -12.47 7.50 11.88
N LEU A 140 -12.11 7.37 13.16
CA LEU A 140 -12.75 6.44 14.11
C LEU A 140 -14.25 6.68 14.31
N ASP A 141 -14.73 7.94 14.19
CA ASP A 141 -16.13 8.29 14.35
C ASP A 141 -17.01 7.85 13.18
N ALA A 142 -16.41 7.42 12.06
CA ALA A 142 -17.13 6.72 10.99
C ALA A 142 -17.60 5.30 11.40
N GLY A 143 -17.22 4.86 12.59
CA GLY A 143 -17.70 3.64 13.22
C GLY A 143 -17.31 2.38 12.42
N LYS A 144 -18.29 1.64 11.92
CA LYS A 144 -18.06 0.41 11.14
C LYS A 144 -17.32 0.63 9.84
N ASP A 145 -17.32 1.85 9.33
CA ASP A 145 -16.74 2.23 8.05
C ASP A 145 -15.40 2.95 8.19
N HIS A 146 -14.82 3.08 9.42
CA HIS A 146 -13.53 3.73 9.57
C HIS A 146 -12.43 2.97 8.83
N ASP A 147 -11.45 3.72 8.32
CA ASP A 147 -10.35 3.18 7.53
C ASP A 147 -9.08 3.00 8.37
N MET A 148 -8.23 2.09 7.96
CA MET A 148 -6.88 1.90 8.47
C MET A 148 -5.88 2.47 7.47
N VAL A 149 -4.90 3.25 7.92
CA VAL A 149 -3.89 3.85 7.05
C VAL A 149 -2.50 3.53 7.52
N PHE A 150 -1.77 2.75 6.73
CA PHE A 150 -0.35 2.47 6.92
C PHE A 150 0.46 3.59 6.27
N PHE A 151 0.79 4.62 7.04
CA PHE A 151 1.62 5.71 6.57
C PHE A 151 3.07 5.27 6.42
N GLN A 152 3.75 5.64 5.34
CA GLN A 152 5.16 5.32 5.16
C GLN A 152 6.01 5.95 6.28
N GLY A 153 6.82 5.17 6.97
CA GLY A 153 7.56 5.61 8.16
C GLY A 153 8.45 6.83 7.93
N HIS A 154 9.08 6.90 6.75
CA HIS A 154 9.95 8.03 6.37
C HIS A 154 9.20 9.35 6.11
N SER A 155 7.87 9.33 6.00
CA SER A 155 7.04 10.52 5.82
C SER A 155 6.48 11.11 7.11
N THR A 156 6.79 10.53 8.25
CA THR A 156 6.34 10.93 9.60
C THR A 156 6.39 12.44 9.86
N PRO A 157 7.45 13.21 9.46
CA PRO A 157 7.48 14.65 9.69
C PRO A 157 6.27 15.41 9.13
N GLY A 158 5.77 15.01 7.96
CA GLY A 158 4.59 15.65 7.37
C GLY A 158 3.31 15.33 8.11
N ILE A 159 3.17 14.10 8.62
CA ILE A 159 2.00 13.71 9.42
C ILE A 159 1.97 14.50 10.74
N TYR A 160 3.11 14.71 11.37
CA TYR A 160 3.20 15.55 12.56
C TYR A 160 2.92 17.03 12.25
N ALA A 161 3.43 17.55 11.12
CA ALA A 161 3.13 18.92 10.68
C ALA A 161 1.62 19.11 10.46
N ARG A 162 0.94 18.12 9.88
CA ARG A 162 -0.52 18.15 9.72
C ARG A 162 -1.24 18.16 11.07
N SER A 163 -0.88 17.26 11.96
CA SER A 163 -1.47 17.19 13.30
C SER A 163 -1.23 18.44 14.14
N PHE A 164 -0.12 19.15 13.90
CA PHE A 164 0.13 20.46 14.47
C PHE A 164 -0.88 21.51 13.95
N LEU A 165 -1.13 21.58 12.65
CA LEU A 165 -2.14 22.48 12.10
C LEU A 165 -3.57 22.11 12.55
N GLU A 166 -3.85 20.83 12.74
CA GLU A 166 -5.12 20.34 13.29
C GLU A 166 -5.31 20.70 14.77
N GLY A 167 -4.23 21.15 15.46
CA GLY A 167 -4.23 21.50 16.89
C GLY A 167 -4.10 20.30 17.82
N ARG A 168 -3.67 19.14 17.31
CA ARG A 168 -3.44 17.92 18.09
C ARG A 168 -2.09 17.90 18.80
N PHE A 169 -1.12 18.61 18.26
CA PHE A 169 0.20 18.82 18.87
C PHE A 169 0.46 20.31 19.06
N ASN A 170 1.14 20.64 20.14
CA ASN A 170 1.62 21.99 20.37
C ASN A 170 3.04 22.19 19.81
N GLU A 171 3.50 23.42 19.78
CA GLU A 171 4.78 23.78 19.23
C GLU A 171 5.98 23.11 19.96
N ASP A 172 5.86 22.93 21.28
CA ASP A 172 6.92 22.31 22.09
C ASP A 172 7.05 20.81 21.75
N GLN A 173 5.95 20.12 21.50
CA GLN A 173 6.01 18.73 21.04
C GLN A 173 6.69 18.62 19.68
N ILE A 174 6.38 19.49 18.73
CA ILE A 174 7.04 19.54 17.41
C ILE A 174 8.55 19.87 17.54
N LYS A 175 8.90 20.81 18.44
CA LYS A 175 10.32 21.15 18.73
C LYS A 175 11.10 19.99 19.32
N ASN A 176 10.43 19.06 19.99
CA ASN A 176 10.97 17.84 20.57
C ASN A 176 10.84 16.61 19.66
N PHE A 177 10.81 16.80 18.35
CA PHE A 177 10.84 15.72 17.38
C PHE A 177 12.06 14.80 17.57
N ARG A 178 11.84 13.49 17.65
CA ARG A 178 12.84 12.45 17.94
C ARG A 178 13.46 12.54 19.34
N ARG A 179 12.73 13.11 20.29
CA ARG A 179 13.15 13.29 21.68
C ARG A 179 12.09 12.84 22.66
N GLU A 180 11.40 11.77 22.34
CA GLU A 180 10.28 11.19 23.09
C GLU A 180 10.67 10.70 24.50
N MET A 181 11.94 10.35 24.71
CA MET A 181 12.44 9.78 25.97
C MET A 181 13.01 10.82 26.94
N GLN A 182 12.81 12.10 26.70
CA GLN A 182 13.31 13.13 27.62
C GLN A 182 12.39 13.31 28.83
N SER A 183 13.00 13.40 30.03
CA SER A 183 12.27 13.42 31.29
C SER A 183 11.40 14.66 31.53
N ASN A 184 11.59 15.73 30.77
CA ASN A 184 10.99 17.04 31.04
C ASN A 184 10.06 17.56 29.92
N ALA A 185 9.88 16.80 28.85
CA ALA A 185 9.04 17.25 27.74
C ALA A 185 8.44 16.05 27.02
N SER A 186 7.16 16.17 26.67
CA SER A 186 6.51 15.28 25.73
C SER A 186 7.12 15.52 24.33
N GLY A 187 7.78 14.52 23.77
CA GLY A 187 8.36 14.56 22.43
C GLY A 187 7.63 13.66 21.46
N LEU A 188 7.92 13.82 20.18
CA LEU A 188 7.36 12.99 19.12
C LEU A 188 8.31 11.87 18.71
N SER A 189 7.81 10.69 18.50
CA SER A 189 8.61 9.53 18.11
C SER A 189 9.28 9.72 16.74
N SER A 190 10.38 9.03 16.53
CA SER A 190 11.18 9.11 15.30
C SER A 190 10.40 8.66 14.06
N TYR A 191 9.56 7.64 14.26
CA TYR A 191 8.75 6.97 13.25
C TYR A 191 7.42 6.57 13.88
N PRO A 192 6.46 6.03 13.16
CA PRO A 192 5.26 5.47 13.75
C PRO A 192 5.60 4.40 14.78
N HIS A 193 5.35 4.71 16.06
CA HIS A 193 5.56 3.81 17.19
C HIS A 193 4.31 3.78 18.09
N PRO A 194 3.40 2.82 17.89
CA PRO A 194 2.21 2.65 18.73
C PRO A 194 2.53 2.50 20.21
N TYR A 195 3.65 1.86 20.57
CA TYR A 195 4.06 1.72 21.96
C TYR A 195 4.38 3.06 22.65
N LEU A 196 5.00 4.00 21.90
CA LEU A 196 5.43 5.31 22.40
C LEU A 196 4.31 6.36 22.35
N MET A 197 3.40 6.25 21.36
CA MET A 197 2.29 7.19 21.13
C MET A 197 0.99 6.39 20.95
N ARG A 198 0.45 5.90 22.08
CA ARG A 198 -0.57 4.84 22.14
C ARG A 198 -1.94 5.22 21.60
N ASP A 199 -2.31 6.46 21.71
CA ASP A 199 -3.57 7.05 21.25
C ASP A 199 -3.48 7.60 19.82
N TYR A 200 -2.27 7.59 19.24
CA TYR A 200 -1.99 8.24 17.98
C TYR A 200 -1.64 7.23 16.85
N TRP A 201 -0.50 6.51 16.96
CA TRP A 201 -0.07 5.61 15.92
C TRP A 201 -0.75 4.24 16.00
N GLU A 202 -1.15 3.71 14.83
CA GLU A 202 -1.73 2.38 14.70
C GLU A 202 -0.70 1.33 14.31
N PHE A 203 0.20 1.66 13.35
CA PHE A 203 1.08 0.70 12.70
C PHE A 203 2.53 1.18 12.66
N PRO A 204 3.51 0.35 13.08
CA PRO A 204 4.94 0.63 12.90
C PRO A 204 5.34 0.25 11.47
N THR A 205 5.69 1.24 10.66
CA THR A 205 5.93 1.07 9.22
C THR A 205 7.35 1.38 8.79
N VAL A 206 8.27 1.61 9.73
CA VAL A 206 9.65 1.97 9.40
C VAL A 206 10.46 0.78 8.90
N SER A 207 10.22 -0.43 9.42
CA SER A 207 10.78 -1.65 8.86
C SER A 207 10.05 -1.96 7.55
N MET A 208 10.76 -1.72 6.44
CA MET A 208 10.17 -1.81 5.10
C MET A 208 9.72 -3.23 4.79
N GLY A 209 8.62 -3.36 4.07
CA GLY A 209 7.99 -4.64 3.74
C GLY A 209 6.97 -5.13 4.76
N LEU A 210 7.10 -4.77 6.05
CA LEU A 210 6.14 -5.21 7.08
C LEU A 210 4.80 -4.49 6.98
N GLY A 211 4.79 -3.21 6.56
CA GLY A 211 3.57 -2.44 6.36
C GLY A 211 2.62 -3.10 5.35
N PRO A 212 3.05 -3.33 4.10
CA PRO A 212 2.23 -4.00 3.09
C PRO A 212 1.78 -5.40 3.50
N LEU A 213 2.66 -6.21 4.10
CA LEU A 213 2.29 -7.54 4.58
C LEU A 213 1.17 -7.45 5.63
N GLN A 214 1.34 -6.63 6.67
CA GLN A 214 0.34 -6.46 7.71
C GLN A 214 -0.97 -5.88 7.17
N ALA A 215 -0.93 -4.96 6.20
CA ALA A 215 -2.12 -4.39 5.59
C ALA A 215 -3.00 -5.45 4.91
N ILE A 216 -2.40 -6.44 4.23
CA ILE A 216 -3.12 -7.56 3.63
C ILE A 216 -3.89 -8.34 4.72
N TYR A 217 -3.22 -8.69 5.81
CA TYR A 217 -3.84 -9.48 6.87
C TYR A 217 -4.81 -8.67 7.73
N GLN A 218 -4.62 -7.36 7.87
CA GLN A 218 -5.63 -6.49 8.48
C GLN A 218 -6.90 -6.40 7.61
N ALA A 219 -6.76 -6.24 6.30
CA ALA A 219 -7.89 -6.22 5.38
C ALA A 219 -8.68 -7.54 5.39
N ARG A 220 -7.97 -8.67 5.45
CA ARG A 220 -8.58 -10.00 5.62
C ARG A 220 -9.29 -10.14 6.97
N PHE A 221 -8.65 -9.66 8.04
CA PHE A 221 -9.21 -9.80 9.38
C PHE A 221 -10.47 -8.97 9.59
N ILE A 222 -10.61 -7.84 8.92
CA ILE A 222 -11.89 -7.11 8.86
C ILE A 222 -13.00 -8.02 8.33
N LYS A 223 -12.78 -8.66 7.19
CA LYS A 223 -13.75 -9.59 6.58
C LYS A 223 -14.03 -10.81 7.46
N TYR A 224 -13.00 -11.32 8.14
CA TYR A 224 -13.15 -12.38 9.13
C TYR A 224 -14.08 -11.97 10.29
N LEU A 225 -13.86 -10.81 10.89
CA LEU A 225 -14.71 -10.29 11.98
C LEU A 225 -16.16 -10.09 11.52
N GLU A 226 -16.36 -9.58 10.32
CA GLU A 226 -17.68 -9.39 9.72
C GLU A 226 -18.37 -10.72 9.45
N SER A 227 -17.68 -11.70 8.91
CA SER A 227 -18.22 -13.05 8.64
C SER A 227 -18.58 -13.79 9.92
N ARG A 228 -17.83 -13.55 10.99
CA ARG A 228 -18.09 -14.10 12.33
C ARG A 228 -19.17 -13.34 13.11
N GLY A 229 -19.67 -12.24 12.57
CA GLY A 229 -20.64 -11.37 13.29
C GLY A 229 -20.05 -10.66 14.52
N LEU A 230 -18.72 -10.56 14.61
CA LEU A 230 -17.98 -9.86 15.66
C LEU A 230 -17.84 -8.36 15.40
N LYS A 231 -17.96 -7.96 14.15
CA LYS A 231 -18.02 -6.58 13.65
C LYS A 231 -19.22 -6.45 12.72
N GLU A 232 -19.91 -5.30 12.78
CA GLU A 232 -20.93 -4.97 11.80
C GLU A 232 -20.28 -4.79 10.40
N LYS A 233 -20.97 -5.30 9.36
CA LYS A 233 -20.51 -5.15 7.99
C LYS A 233 -20.48 -3.67 7.60
N GLY A 234 -19.37 -3.27 7.01
CA GLY A 234 -19.12 -1.91 6.57
C GLY A 234 -18.37 -1.87 5.24
N ASP A 235 -17.96 -0.67 4.84
CA ASP A 235 -17.14 -0.44 3.64
C ASP A 235 -15.73 0.07 4.00
N SER A 236 -15.22 -0.29 5.19
CA SER A 236 -13.88 0.08 5.66
C SER A 236 -12.80 -0.29 4.64
N LYS A 237 -11.84 0.61 4.42
CA LYS A 237 -10.68 0.37 3.57
C LYS A 237 -9.41 0.28 4.41
N VAL A 238 -8.47 -0.52 3.93
CA VAL A 238 -7.10 -0.55 4.42
C VAL A 238 -6.20 0.04 3.34
N TRP A 239 -5.60 1.16 3.64
CA TRP A 239 -4.68 1.88 2.78
C TRP A 239 -3.24 1.60 3.22
N ALA A 240 -2.38 1.21 2.29
CA ALA A 240 -0.95 1.06 2.57
C ALA A 240 -0.12 1.86 1.57
N PHE A 241 0.69 2.77 2.11
CA PHE A 241 1.58 3.62 1.33
C PHE A 241 2.99 3.05 1.33
N LEU A 242 3.50 2.75 0.15
CA LEU A 242 4.78 2.09 -0.06
C LEU A 242 5.72 2.98 -0.89
N GLY A 243 7.01 2.90 -0.60
CA GLY A 243 8.03 3.35 -1.54
C GLY A 243 8.28 2.32 -2.64
N ASP A 244 8.68 2.79 -3.81
CA ASP A 244 9.05 1.91 -4.93
C ASP A 244 10.23 0.98 -4.62
N GLY A 245 11.23 1.47 -3.88
CA GLY A 245 12.33 0.65 -3.38
C GLY A 245 11.92 -0.35 -2.29
N GLU A 246 10.80 -0.14 -1.60
CA GLU A 246 10.27 -1.06 -0.59
C GLU A 246 9.73 -2.37 -1.21
N ILE A 247 9.41 -2.36 -2.50
CA ILE A 247 8.97 -3.56 -3.22
C ILE A 247 10.11 -4.58 -3.39
N ASP A 248 11.36 -4.18 -3.22
CA ASP A 248 12.50 -5.10 -3.19
C ASP A 248 12.46 -6.04 -1.95
N GLU A 249 11.75 -5.67 -0.88
CA GLU A 249 11.57 -6.55 0.28
C GLU A 249 10.62 -7.70 -0.04
N PRO A 250 11.02 -8.97 0.20
CA PRO A 250 10.16 -10.12 -0.07
C PRO A 250 8.79 -10.05 0.62
N GLN A 251 8.71 -9.45 1.80
CA GLN A 251 7.47 -9.29 2.56
C GLN A 251 6.47 -8.36 1.85
N SER A 252 6.95 -7.38 1.09
CA SER A 252 6.09 -6.46 0.33
C SER A 252 5.23 -7.18 -0.72
N ILE A 253 5.75 -8.26 -1.30
CA ILE A 253 5.10 -9.01 -2.38
C ILE A 253 4.71 -10.44 -1.98
N GLY A 254 5.12 -10.89 -0.80
CA GLY A 254 4.95 -12.28 -0.37
C GLY A 254 3.50 -12.77 -0.34
N ALA A 255 2.56 -11.90 0.00
CA ALA A 255 1.15 -12.25 0.17
C ALA A 255 0.22 -11.62 -0.89
N ILE A 256 0.73 -10.99 -1.96
CA ILE A 256 -0.13 -10.31 -2.96
C ILE A 256 -1.09 -11.28 -3.68
N ARG A 257 -0.64 -12.51 -3.97
CA ARG A 257 -1.51 -13.56 -4.54
C ARG A 257 -2.63 -13.95 -3.58
N PHE A 258 -2.31 -14.04 -2.30
CA PHE A 258 -3.26 -14.36 -1.25
C PHE A 258 -4.33 -13.28 -1.11
N ALA A 259 -3.95 -12.00 -1.17
CA ALA A 259 -4.89 -10.89 -1.15
C ALA A 259 -5.92 -10.96 -2.31
N ALA A 260 -5.47 -11.31 -3.51
CA ALA A 260 -6.35 -11.50 -4.66
C ALA A 260 -7.24 -12.75 -4.52
N TYR A 261 -6.68 -13.87 -4.04
CA TYR A 261 -7.44 -15.10 -3.78
C TYR A 261 -8.59 -14.89 -2.77
N GLU A 262 -8.32 -14.12 -1.71
CA GLU A 262 -9.30 -13.74 -0.67
C GLU A 262 -10.29 -12.65 -1.14
N ASN A 263 -10.16 -12.11 -2.37
CA ASN A 263 -10.94 -11.00 -2.91
C ASN A 263 -10.99 -9.79 -1.98
N LEU A 264 -9.83 -9.33 -1.51
CA LEU A 264 -9.73 -8.23 -0.57
C LEU A 264 -9.96 -6.88 -1.25
N ASP A 265 -11.18 -6.62 -1.69
CA ASP A 265 -11.59 -5.35 -2.33
C ASP A 265 -11.66 -4.16 -1.35
N ASN A 266 -11.37 -4.41 -0.10
CA ASN A 266 -11.16 -3.41 0.93
C ASN A 266 -9.68 -3.05 1.13
N LEU A 267 -8.77 -3.56 0.30
CA LEU A 267 -7.33 -3.28 0.36
C LEU A 267 -6.89 -2.40 -0.81
N ILE A 268 -6.19 -1.30 -0.50
CA ILE A 268 -5.64 -0.37 -1.49
C ILE A 268 -4.18 -0.12 -1.17
N PHE A 269 -3.29 -0.52 -2.08
CA PHE A 269 -1.88 -0.14 -2.03
C PHE A 269 -1.65 1.11 -2.87
N VAL A 270 -0.83 2.03 -2.37
CA VAL A 270 -0.39 3.23 -3.09
C VAL A 270 1.13 3.26 -3.12
N ILE A 271 1.71 3.00 -4.28
CA ILE A 271 3.16 3.11 -4.46
C ILE A 271 3.50 4.55 -4.85
N ASN A 272 4.30 5.20 -3.99
CA ASN A 272 4.96 6.47 -4.31
C ASN A 272 6.21 6.16 -5.14
N ALA A 273 6.05 6.13 -6.46
CA ALA A 273 7.12 5.79 -7.40
C ALA A 273 7.96 7.02 -7.75
N ASN A 274 8.90 7.37 -6.87
CA ASN A 274 9.85 8.46 -7.09
C ASN A 274 11.14 8.01 -7.79
N LEU A 275 11.26 6.74 -8.14
CA LEU A 275 12.30 6.07 -8.91
C LEU A 275 13.66 5.98 -8.20
N GLN A 276 13.76 6.37 -6.92
CA GLN A 276 15.02 6.48 -6.20
C GLN A 276 15.04 5.77 -4.86
N ARG A 277 16.08 4.98 -4.62
CA ARG A 277 16.49 4.46 -3.30
C ARG A 277 17.50 5.41 -2.64
N LEU A 278 18.08 4.98 -1.52
CA LEU A 278 19.13 5.72 -0.81
C LEU A 278 20.39 5.85 -1.66
N ASP A 279 20.84 4.77 -2.26
CA ASP A 279 22.13 4.69 -2.96
C ASP A 279 22.04 4.95 -4.47
N GLY A 280 20.84 5.16 -5.02
CA GLY A 280 20.66 5.39 -6.43
C GLY A 280 19.24 5.09 -6.94
N PRO A 281 19.08 4.84 -8.24
CA PRO A 281 17.79 4.51 -8.83
C PRO A 281 17.30 3.12 -8.42
N VAL A 282 15.98 2.91 -8.45
CA VAL A 282 15.39 1.57 -8.25
C VAL A 282 15.71 0.67 -9.44
N ARG A 283 15.43 1.12 -10.66
CA ARG A 283 15.69 0.41 -11.93
C ARG A 283 16.07 1.40 -13.03
N ALA A 284 17.33 1.85 -13.09
CA ALA A 284 17.73 2.92 -14.01
C ALA A 284 17.52 2.59 -15.50
N ASN A 285 17.75 1.32 -15.92
CA ASN A 285 17.75 0.88 -17.30
C ASN A 285 16.42 0.27 -17.77
N SER A 286 15.39 0.30 -16.94
CA SER A 286 14.05 -0.22 -17.25
C SER A 286 12.96 0.74 -16.79
N GLN A 287 11.73 0.29 -16.74
CA GLN A 287 10.56 1.04 -16.24
C GLN A 287 9.95 0.30 -15.07
N VAL A 288 10.33 0.65 -13.86
CA VAL A 288 9.88 -0.04 -12.64
C VAL A 288 8.34 -0.02 -12.48
N ILE A 289 7.68 1.04 -12.93
CA ILE A 289 6.21 1.15 -12.92
C ILE A 289 5.57 0.04 -13.77
N GLN A 290 6.18 -0.28 -14.93
CA GLN A 290 5.71 -1.36 -15.78
C GLN A 290 5.99 -2.74 -15.16
N GLU A 291 7.11 -2.90 -14.46
CA GLU A 291 7.40 -4.13 -13.71
C GLU A 291 6.36 -4.36 -12.61
N PHE A 292 6.02 -3.31 -11.84
CA PHE A 292 5.01 -3.41 -10.80
C PHE A 292 3.61 -3.68 -11.37
N GLU A 293 3.23 -3.02 -12.46
CA GLU A 293 1.96 -3.30 -13.12
C GLU A 293 1.86 -4.78 -13.51
N ALA A 294 2.88 -5.32 -14.17
CA ALA A 294 2.90 -6.72 -14.59
C ALA A 294 2.82 -7.69 -13.41
N LEU A 295 3.58 -7.43 -12.35
CA LEU A 295 3.62 -8.25 -11.13
C LEU A 295 2.25 -8.32 -10.46
N PHE A 296 1.62 -7.19 -10.21
CA PHE A 296 0.36 -7.14 -9.49
C PHE A 296 -0.84 -7.57 -10.34
N ARG A 297 -0.86 -7.25 -11.64
CA ARG A 297 -1.88 -7.80 -12.55
C ARG A 297 -1.77 -9.33 -12.66
N GLY A 298 -0.55 -9.86 -12.76
CA GLY A 298 -0.30 -11.30 -12.75
C GLY A 298 -0.75 -11.98 -11.45
N ALA A 299 -0.76 -11.25 -10.34
CA ALA A 299 -1.28 -11.72 -9.07
C ALA A 299 -2.82 -11.56 -8.92
N GLY A 300 -3.51 -10.93 -9.89
CA GLY A 300 -4.97 -10.75 -9.87
C GLY A 300 -5.46 -9.44 -9.27
N TRP A 301 -4.60 -8.43 -9.14
CA TRP A 301 -4.97 -7.10 -8.64
C TRP A 301 -5.53 -6.20 -9.75
N ASN A 302 -6.44 -5.31 -9.37
CA ASN A 302 -6.75 -4.11 -10.13
C ASN A 302 -5.58 -3.12 -10.03
N VAL A 303 -5.06 -2.64 -11.17
CA VAL A 303 -3.90 -1.73 -11.16
C VAL A 303 -4.25 -0.42 -11.87
N LEU A 304 -4.06 0.70 -11.16
CA LEU A 304 -4.29 2.05 -11.64
C LEU A 304 -2.96 2.81 -11.68
N LYS A 305 -2.57 3.30 -12.84
CA LYS A 305 -1.37 4.13 -13.03
C LYS A 305 -1.72 5.60 -13.05
N VAL A 306 -0.95 6.39 -12.30
CA VAL A 306 -1.01 7.85 -12.21
C VAL A 306 0.40 8.38 -12.51
N VAL A 307 0.74 8.44 -13.80
CA VAL A 307 2.10 8.68 -14.28
C VAL A 307 2.29 10.14 -14.69
N TRP A 308 1.36 10.66 -15.48
CA TRP A 308 1.45 11.97 -16.10
C TRP A 308 0.43 12.94 -15.51
N GLY A 309 0.86 14.15 -15.17
CA GLY A 309 -0.02 15.22 -14.69
C GLY A 309 -0.85 15.84 -15.80
N SER A 310 -1.80 16.72 -15.43
CA SER A 310 -2.75 17.36 -16.35
C SER A 310 -2.08 18.22 -17.42
N GLY A 311 -0.85 18.72 -17.19
CA GLY A 311 -0.09 19.43 -18.22
C GLY A 311 0.11 18.64 -19.52
N TRP A 312 0.18 17.29 -19.42
CA TRP A 312 0.32 16.39 -20.56
C TRP A 312 -0.99 16.17 -21.34
N ASP A 313 -2.15 16.46 -20.76
CA ASP A 313 -3.45 16.16 -21.38
C ASP A 313 -3.63 16.87 -22.71
N ARG A 314 -3.16 18.12 -22.81
CA ARG A 314 -3.21 18.88 -24.06
C ARG A 314 -2.43 18.24 -25.23
N LEU A 315 -1.46 17.38 -24.95
CA LEU A 315 -0.74 16.60 -25.95
C LEU A 315 -1.36 15.21 -26.17
N LEU A 316 -1.86 14.59 -25.10
CA LEU A 316 -2.45 13.25 -25.12
C LEU A 316 -3.88 13.22 -25.72
N THR A 317 -4.52 14.36 -25.90
CA THR A 317 -5.85 14.49 -26.53
C THR A 317 -5.78 14.84 -28.02
N THR A 318 -4.57 14.95 -28.60
CA THR A 318 -4.38 15.24 -30.02
C THR A 318 -4.34 13.94 -30.84
N ASP A 319 -4.47 14.07 -32.16
CA ASP A 319 -4.28 12.99 -33.15
C ASP A 319 -2.86 12.42 -33.15
N LYS A 320 -1.88 13.18 -32.64
CA LYS A 320 -0.48 12.76 -32.46
C LYS A 320 -0.20 12.01 -31.14
N ALA A 321 -1.22 11.79 -30.29
CA ALA A 321 -1.08 11.06 -29.02
C ALA A 321 -0.38 9.68 -29.19
N PRO A 322 -0.65 8.87 -30.24
CA PRO A 322 0.06 7.59 -30.43
C PRO A 322 1.58 7.73 -30.55
N LEU A 323 2.08 8.83 -31.12
CA LEU A 323 3.52 9.10 -31.19
C LEU A 323 4.11 9.35 -29.81
N LEU A 324 3.41 10.15 -28.99
CA LEU A 324 3.82 10.43 -27.61
C LEU A 324 3.77 9.17 -26.73
N LEU A 325 2.73 8.34 -26.85
CA LEU A 325 2.64 7.05 -26.14
C LEU A 325 3.80 6.12 -26.51
N ARG A 326 4.20 6.06 -27.77
CA ARG A 326 5.40 5.30 -28.17
C ARG A 326 6.68 5.86 -27.54
N ARG A 327 6.81 7.19 -27.43
CA ARG A 327 7.96 7.82 -26.78
C ARG A 327 7.99 7.46 -25.28
N PHE A 328 6.86 7.51 -24.59
CA PHE A 328 6.76 7.11 -23.19
C PHE A 328 7.15 5.65 -22.93
N GLN A 329 6.78 4.74 -23.84
CA GLN A 329 7.16 3.32 -23.73
C GLN A 329 8.66 3.06 -23.88
N ASN A 330 9.38 3.99 -24.50
CA ASN A 330 10.81 3.83 -24.81
C ASN A 330 11.74 4.62 -23.89
N ILE A 331 11.22 5.42 -22.93
CA ILE A 331 12.05 6.10 -21.95
C ILE A 331 12.37 5.16 -20.79
N THR A 332 13.60 5.24 -20.30
CA THR A 332 14.00 4.54 -19.07
C THR A 332 13.75 5.40 -17.83
N ASP A 333 13.75 4.76 -16.66
CA ASP A 333 13.63 5.48 -15.37
C ASP A 333 14.80 6.46 -15.20
N GLY A 334 16.01 6.10 -15.67
CA GLY A 334 17.17 6.99 -15.65
C GLY A 334 16.97 8.26 -16.47
N GLU A 335 16.40 8.15 -17.69
CA GLU A 335 16.01 9.32 -18.49
C GLU A 335 14.90 10.13 -17.81
N SER A 336 13.88 9.45 -17.27
CA SER A 336 12.78 10.10 -16.57
C SER A 336 13.24 10.94 -15.36
N MET A 337 14.18 10.41 -14.57
CA MET A 337 14.80 11.16 -13.47
C MET A 337 15.62 12.35 -13.97
N ARG A 338 16.33 12.20 -15.10
CA ARG A 338 17.09 13.27 -15.68
C ARG A 338 16.18 14.41 -16.14
N TYR A 339 15.05 14.11 -16.79
CA TYR A 339 14.05 15.12 -17.19
C TYR A 339 13.47 15.87 -15.97
N ALA A 340 13.24 15.18 -14.86
CA ALA A 340 12.79 15.84 -13.63
C ALA A 340 13.87 16.74 -13.00
N ALA A 341 15.16 16.35 -13.08
CA ALA A 341 16.26 17.07 -12.45
C ALA A 341 16.72 18.31 -13.23
N PHE A 342 16.57 18.33 -14.56
CA PHE A 342 17.06 19.39 -15.45
C PHE A 342 15.94 20.17 -16.15
N GLY A 343 14.67 19.74 -16.02
CA GLY A 343 13.51 20.52 -16.41
C GLY A 343 13.34 20.76 -17.91
N ALA A 344 12.86 21.94 -18.25
CA ALA A 344 12.40 22.31 -19.59
C ALA A 344 13.45 22.15 -20.69
N SER A 345 14.69 22.55 -20.45
CA SER A 345 15.77 22.42 -21.45
C SER A 345 16.04 20.97 -21.83
N GLU A 346 16.09 20.10 -20.85
CA GLU A 346 16.32 18.65 -21.04
C GLU A 346 15.14 18.00 -21.77
N LEU A 347 13.90 18.36 -21.42
CA LEU A 347 12.70 17.91 -22.12
C LEU A 347 12.74 18.30 -23.59
N ARG A 348 13.04 19.57 -23.87
CA ARG A 348 13.09 20.09 -25.24
C ARG A 348 14.15 19.40 -26.11
N GLU A 349 15.33 19.15 -25.55
CA GLU A 349 16.47 18.61 -26.31
C GLU A 349 16.41 17.10 -26.43
N HIS A 350 16.09 16.38 -25.33
CA HIS A 350 16.27 14.95 -25.23
C HIS A 350 14.97 14.14 -25.21
N PHE A 351 13.89 14.67 -24.66
CA PHE A 351 12.59 13.98 -24.72
C PHE A 351 11.92 14.20 -26.08
N PHE A 352 11.75 15.45 -26.51
CA PHE A 352 11.19 15.81 -27.80
C PHE A 352 12.30 15.82 -28.89
N ASN A 353 12.96 14.70 -29.10
CA ASN A 353 14.23 14.58 -29.83
C ASN A 353 14.08 14.24 -31.32
N THR A 354 12.87 13.99 -31.83
CA THR A 354 12.60 13.81 -33.26
C THR A 354 11.87 15.02 -33.86
N PRO A 355 11.92 15.24 -35.19
CA PRO A 355 11.18 16.34 -35.81
C PRO A 355 9.69 16.31 -35.47
N GLU A 356 9.05 15.15 -35.52
CA GLU A 356 7.62 14.98 -35.26
C GLU A 356 7.26 15.26 -33.78
N LEU A 357 8.14 14.88 -32.85
CA LEU A 357 7.96 15.22 -31.43
C LEU A 357 8.17 16.71 -31.16
N LYS A 358 9.14 17.35 -31.82
CA LYS A 358 9.37 18.80 -31.69
C LYS A 358 8.19 19.63 -32.19
N GLU A 359 7.53 19.16 -33.23
CA GLU A 359 6.28 19.80 -33.74
C GLU A 359 5.17 19.86 -32.69
N LEU A 360 5.10 18.89 -31.76
CA LEU A 360 4.11 18.88 -30.67
C LEU A 360 4.26 20.06 -29.70
N ILE A 361 5.45 20.59 -29.58
CA ILE A 361 5.79 21.70 -28.66
C ILE A 361 6.24 22.97 -29.41
N GLU A 362 5.91 23.07 -30.69
CA GLU A 362 6.21 24.28 -31.45
C GLU A 362 5.55 25.49 -30.83
N GLY A 363 6.32 26.54 -30.57
CA GLY A 363 5.84 27.77 -29.91
C GLY A 363 5.70 27.70 -28.40
N TRP A 364 6.00 26.54 -27.76
CA TRP A 364 5.95 26.44 -26.30
C TRP A 364 7.13 27.13 -25.63
N SER A 365 6.86 27.87 -24.56
CA SER A 365 7.87 28.44 -23.67
C SER A 365 8.44 27.38 -22.72
N ASP A 366 9.51 27.73 -22.00
CA ASP A 366 10.04 26.86 -20.96
C ASP A 366 9.08 26.74 -19.75
N ASP A 367 8.28 27.79 -19.49
CA ASP A 367 7.23 27.74 -18.47
C ASP A 367 6.11 26.75 -18.86
N ASP A 368 5.76 26.65 -20.16
CA ASP A 368 4.83 25.63 -20.65
C ASP A 368 5.36 24.21 -20.43
N LEU A 369 6.65 24.01 -20.72
CA LEU A 369 7.29 22.70 -20.50
C LEU A 369 7.45 22.35 -19.01
N ALA A 370 7.66 23.34 -18.15
CA ALA A 370 7.73 23.16 -16.70
C ALA A 370 6.41 22.64 -16.09
N GLN A 371 5.27 22.86 -16.78
CA GLN A 371 3.98 22.32 -16.35
C GLN A 371 3.78 20.83 -16.69
N LEU A 372 4.70 20.22 -17.46
CA LEU A 372 4.68 18.80 -17.78
C LEU A 372 5.18 17.96 -16.59
N ASN A 373 4.41 17.99 -15.51
CA ASN A 373 4.73 17.35 -14.24
C ASN A 373 4.34 15.85 -14.20
N ARG A 374 4.65 15.19 -13.06
CA ARG A 374 4.28 13.80 -12.79
C ARG A 374 2.88 13.73 -12.15
N GLY A 375 2.17 12.65 -12.45
CA GLY A 375 0.81 12.43 -11.97
C GLY A 375 0.68 12.36 -10.44
N GLY A 376 1.72 11.86 -9.75
CA GLY A 376 1.77 11.82 -8.28
C GLY A 376 1.81 13.20 -7.60
N HIS A 377 1.95 14.30 -8.37
CA HIS A 377 1.84 15.68 -7.91
C HIS A 377 0.58 16.41 -8.43
N ASP A 378 -0.32 15.68 -9.06
CA ASP A 378 -1.55 16.22 -9.64
C ASP A 378 -2.78 15.72 -8.87
N VAL A 379 -3.41 16.61 -8.12
CA VAL A 379 -4.52 16.25 -7.22
C VAL A 379 -5.75 15.71 -7.98
N ASN A 380 -5.98 16.17 -9.23
CA ASN A 380 -7.10 15.68 -10.05
C ASN A 380 -6.86 14.22 -10.45
N LYS A 381 -5.65 13.91 -10.90
CA LYS A 381 -5.24 12.55 -11.29
C LYS A 381 -5.28 11.59 -10.10
N ILE A 382 -4.78 12.03 -8.94
CA ILE A 382 -4.80 11.25 -7.69
C ILE A 382 -6.23 11.00 -7.25
N TYR A 383 -7.07 12.03 -7.21
CA TYR A 383 -8.47 11.91 -6.82
C TYR A 383 -9.23 10.92 -7.71
N ALA A 384 -9.06 11.02 -9.04
CA ALA A 384 -9.66 10.10 -10.00
C ALA A 384 -9.25 8.65 -9.71
N ALA A 385 -7.97 8.40 -9.45
CA ALA A 385 -7.46 7.06 -9.13
C ALA A 385 -8.00 6.54 -7.79
N TYR A 386 -8.01 7.37 -6.75
CA TYR A 386 -8.51 6.97 -5.43
C TYR A 386 -10.02 6.68 -5.46
N LYS A 387 -10.79 7.51 -6.16
CA LYS A 387 -12.22 7.27 -6.37
C LYS A 387 -12.45 5.93 -7.07
N ALA A 388 -11.74 5.65 -8.14
CA ALA A 388 -11.84 4.37 -8.84
C ALA A 388 -11.40 3.19 -7.95
N ALA A 389 -10.38 3.38 -7.09
CA ALA A 389 -9.90 2.36 -6.17
C ALA A 389 -10.94 2.00 -5.09
N VAL A 390 -11.60 3.01 -4.47
CA VAL A 390 -12.61 2.73 -3.43
C VAL A 390 -13.90 2.14 -3.98
N GLU A 391 -14.24 2.47 -5.23
CA GLU A 391 -15.42 1.94 -5.94
C GLU A 391 -15.19 0.54 -6.50
N HIS A 392 -13.93 0.11 -6.68
CA HIS A 392 -13.61 -1.22 -7.20
C HIS A 392 -14.05 -2.33 -6.26
N LYS A 393 -14.60 -3.42 -6.83
CA LYS A 393 -15.04 -4.60 -6.08
C LYS A 393 -14.44 -5.88 -6.66
N GLY A 394 -14.29 -6.88 -5.81
CA GLY A 394 -13.90 -8.24 -6.18
C GLY A 394 -12.40 -8.51 -6.19
N SER A 395 -11.54 -7.51 -6.13
CA SER A 395 -10.09 -7.70 -5.97
C SER A 395 -9.43 -6.50 -5.29
N PRO A 396 -8.24 -6.66 -4.67
CA PRO A 396 -7.48 -5.54 -4.14
C PRO A 396 -7.02 -4.59 -5.27
N THR A 397 -6.79 -3.32 -4.92
CA THR A 397 -6.35 -2.31 -5.88
C THR A 397 -4.95 -1.81 -5.56
N LEU A 398 -4.12 -1.68 -6.60
CA LEU A 398 -2.84 -0.99 -6.57
C LEU A 398 -2.96 0.33 -7.34
N VAL A 399 -2.60 1.43 -6.70
CA VAL A 399 -2.36 2.73 -7.34
C VAL A 399 -0.85 2.95 -7.44
N ILE A 400 -0.32 3.11 -8.64
CA ILE A 400 1.09 3.43 -8.86
C ILE A 400 1.18 4.91 -9.26
N ALA A 401 1.66 5.76 -8.36
CA ALA A 401 1.77 7.19 -8.57
C ALA A 401 3.22 7.59 -8.82
N GLN A 402 3.55 8.04 -10.02
CA GLN A 402 4.87 8.55 -10.32
C GLN A 402 5.04 9.95 -9.74
N SER A 403 6.04 10.12 -8.89
CA SER A 403 6.38 11.38 -8.22
C SER A 403 7.85 11.76 -8.45
N VAL A 404 8.28 12.85 -7.83
CA VAL A 404 9.67 13.31 -7.83
C VAL A 404 10.19 13.36 -6.40
N LYS A 405 11.31 12.70 -6.13
CA LYS A 405 11.91 12.71 -4.80
C LYS A 405 12.36 14.12 -4.42
N GLY A 406 11.93 14.58 -3.26
CA GLY A 406 12.25 15.94 -2.80
C GLY A 406 11.51 17.04 -3.56
N HIS A 407 10.35 16.75 -4.13
CA HIS A 407 9.52 17.73 -4.84
C HIS A 407 9.30 18.99 -4.02
N SER A 408 9.49 20.16 -4.64
CA SER A 408 9.39 21.50 -4.02
C SER A 408 10.43 21.79 -2.93
N LEU A 409 11.51 21.01 -2.78
CA LEU A 409 12.63 21.34 -1.86
C LEU A 409 13.72 22.23 -2.50
N GLY A 410 13.53 22.64 -3.76
CA GLY A 410 14.43 23.48 -4.52
C GLY A 410 15.44 22.71 -5.37
N GLU A 411 16.05 23.38 -6.34
CA GLU A 411 16.90 22.80 -7.38
C GLU A 411 18.10 21.96 -6.88
N SER A 412 18.61 22.28 -5.71
CA SER A 412 19.75 21.57 -5.10
C SER A 412 19.35 20.19 -4.53
N ALA A 413 18.06 19.97 -4.27
CA ALA A 413 17.54 18.77 -3.63
C ALA A 413 16.57 17.98 -4.51
N GLU A 414 15.72 18.66 -5.28
CA GLU A 414 14.68 18.03 -6.09
C GLU A 414 15.27 17.10 -7.17
N ALA A 415 14.78 15.88 -7.26
CA ALA A 415 15.21 14.83 -8.18
C ALA A 415 16.69 14.41 -8.07
N ARG A 416 17.44 14.94 -7.11
CA ARG A 416 18.86 14.64 -6.92
C ARG A 416 19.05 13.46 -5.97
N TYR A 417 20.10 12.64 -6.17
CA TYR A 417 20.43 11.57 -5.23
C TYR A 417 20.79 12.07 -3.84
N VAL A 418 21.36 13.27 -3.77
CA VAL A 418 21.66 13.92 -2.48
C VAL A 418 20.40 14.26 -1.68
N ALA A 419 19.23 14.33 -2.30
CA ALA A 419 17.96 14.65 -1.64
C ALA A 419 17.67 13.76 -0.42
N HIS A 420 18.07 12.49 -0.46
CA HIS A 420 17.88 11.59 0.66
C HIS A 420 18.67 12.00 1.91
N ASN A 421 19.86 12.57 1.71
CA ASN A 421 20.77 12.99 2.78
C ASN A 421 20.64 14.48 3.16
N VAL A 422 19.75 15.24 2.52
CA VAL A 422 19.48 16.63 2.87
C VAL A 422 18.79 16.68 4.23
N LYS A 423 19.60 16.81 5.28
CA LYS A 423 19.17 16.96 6.68
C LYS A 423 19.51 18.34 7.24
N LYS A 424 20.36 19.07 6.53
CA LYS A 424 20.84 20.41 6.88
C LYS A 424 20.69 21.28 5.64
N LEU A 425 19.63 22.05 5.57
CA LEU A 425 19.53 23.17 4.65
C LEU A 425 20.18 24.39 5.30
N ASP A 426 21.00 25.09 4.55
CA ASP A 426 21.56 26.36 5.01
C ASP A 426 20.48 27.47 4.97
N PHE A 427 20.83 28.63 5.52
CA PHE A 427 19.88 29.74 5.58
C PHE A 427 19.40 30.20 4.18
N SER A 428 20.29 30.19 3.19
CA SER A 428 19.93 30.57 1.81
C SER A 428 18.91 29.62 1.20
N ALA A 429 19.11 28.31 1.37
CA ALA A 429 18.18 27.28 0.91
C ALA A 429 16.83 27.36 1.63
N MET A 430 16.83 27.66 2.95
CA MET A 430 15.59 27.84 3.71
C MET A 430 14.82 29.10 3.26
N LYS A 431 15.51 30.20 2.90
CA LYS A 431 14.86 31.37 2.33
C LYS A 431 14.22 31.08 0.98
N GLN A 432 14.94 30.40 0.09
CA GLN A 432 14.40 29.99 -1.21
C GLN A 432 13.16 29.10 -1.03
N LEU A 433 13.22 28.14 -0.10
CA LEU A 433 12.10 27.26 0.21
C LEU A 433 10.88 28.07 0.71
N ARG A 434 11.07 29.00 1.67
CA ARG A 434 10.02 29.91 2.15
C ARG A 434 9.36 30.64 0.99
N ASP A 435 10.16 31.20 0.08
CA ASP A 435 9.69 32.01 -1.04
C ASP A 435 8.90 31.15 -2.05
N VAL A 436 9.43 29.97 -2.41
CA VAL A 436 8.74 29.00 -3.30
C VAL A 436 7.41 28.53 -2.70
N LEU A 437 7.39 28.24 -1.40
CA LEU A 437 6.18 27.79 -0.69
C LEU A 437 5.24 28.96 -0.31
N ASN A 438 5.64 30.21 -0.59
CA ASN A 438 4.90 31.42 -0.24
C ASN A 438 4.49 31.47 1.25
N ILE A 439 5.44 31.20 2.16
CA ILE A 439 5.22 31.22 3.61
C ILE A 439 5.46 32.63 4.14
N PRO A 440 4.52 33.25 4.87
CA PRO A 440 4.63 34.65 5.31
C PRO A 440 5.49 34.78 6.57
N LEU A 441 6.72 34.34 6.51
CA LEU A 441 7.75 34.49 7.55
C LEU A 441 8.83 35.46 7.07
N ASN A 442 9.34 36.33 7.97
CA ASN A 442 10.47 37.18 7.67
C ASN A 442 11.81 36.43 7.78
N ASP A 443 12.90 37.06 7.36
CA ASP A 443 14.21 36.41 7.33
C ASP A 443 14.72 35.98 8.71
N GLU A 444 14.45 36.75 9.78
CA GLU A 444 14.82 36.41 11.15
C GLU A 444 14.08 35.14 11.63
N GLN A 445 12.79 35.04 11.32
CA GLN A 445 11.98 33.84 11.65
C GLN A 445 12.46 32.61 10.88
N VAL A 446 12.86 32.78 9.63
CA VAL A 446 13.47 31.70 8.82
C VAL A 446 14.82 31.26 9.42
N GLU A 447 15.67 32.18 9.86
CA GLU A 447 16.97 31.87 10.51
C GLU A 447 16.78 31.06 11.80
N HIS A 448 15.72 31.37 12.55
CA HIS A 448 15.33 30.65 13.76
C HIS A 448 14.51 29.37 13.49
N LEU A 449 14.24 29.05 12.23
CA LEU A 449 13.45 27.88 11.81
C LEU A 449 12.08 27.86 12.49
N GLU A 450 11.39 29.01 12.55
CA GLU A 450 10.08 29.10 13.16
C GLU A 450 9.06 28.27 12.40
N LEU A 451 8.17 27.61 13.15
CA LEU A 451 7.01 26.95 12.59
C LEU A 451 5.97 28.00 12.17
N TYR A 452 5.27 27.73 11.10
CA TYR A 452 4.17 28.59 10.69
C TYR A 452 2.83 27.98 11.04
N PHE A 453 2.07 28.67 11.85
CA PHE A 453 0.68 28.37 12.18
C PHE A 453 -0.19 29.57 11.83
N PRO A 454 -1.13 29.46 10.85
CA PRO A 454 -1.90 30.62 10.38
C PRO A 454 -2.97 31.09 11.36
N GLY A 455 -3.17 30.37 12.48
CA GLY A 455 -4.19 30.62 13.48
C GLY A 455 -5.36 29.63 13.40
N ALA A 456 -5.95 29.33 14.57
CA ALA A 456 -7.02 28.32 14.67
C ALA A 456 -8.28 28.71 13.86
N ASP A 457 -8.50 30.00 13.66
CA ASP A 457 -9.64 30.56 12.90
C ASP A 457 -9.33 30.85 11.43
N SER A 458 -8.11 30.54 10.98
CA SER A 458 -7.73 30.75 9.56
C SER A 458 -8.57 29.89 8.61
N PRO A 459 -8.74 30.32 7.36
CA PRO A 459 -9.45 29.53 6.35
C PRO A 459 -8.84 28.13 6.16
N GLU A 460 -7.53 28.02 6.21
CA GLU A 460 -6.77 26.76 6.05
C GLU A 460 -7.10 25.75 7.13
N VAL A 461 -7.04 26.18 8.40
CA VAL A 461 -7.31 25.31 9.55
C VAL A 461 -8.79 24.90 9.61
N LYS A 462 -9.70 25.82 9.30
CA LYS A 462 -11.13 25.52 9.19
C LYS A 462 -11.40 24.50 8.09
N TYR A 463 -10.85 24.71 6.91
CA TYR A 463 -10.98 23.78 5.78
C TYR A 463 -10.55 22.36 6.17
N MET A 464 -9.37 22.21 6.75
CA MET A 464 -8.86 20.92 7.20
C MET A 464 -9.80 20.25 8.21
N LYS A 465 -10.24 20.99 9.23
CA LYS A 465 -11.11 20.45 10.31
C LYS A 465 -12.47 20.04 9.78
N GLU A 466 -13.11 20.86 8.94
CA GLU A 466 -14.40 20.53 8.32
C GLU A 466 -14.35 19.25 7.48
N HIS A 467 -13.26 19.04 6.72
CA HIS A 467 -13.08 17.80 5.95
C HIS A 467 -12.87 16.60 6.86
N ARG A 468 -12.11 16.76 7.95
CA ARG A 468 -11.91 15.67 8.91
C ARG A 468 -13.20 15.33 9.68
N GLU A 469 -14.00 16.32 10.06
CA GLU A 469 -15.31 16.10 10.70
C GLU A 469 -16.24 15.32 9.75
N LYS A 470 -16.33 15.72 8.49
CA LYS A 470 -17.15 15.01 7.49
C LYS A 470 -16.70 13.56 7.26
N LEU A 471 -15.42 13.28 7.44
CA LEU A 471 -14.83 11.95 7.30
C LEU A 471 -14.71 11.18 8.62
N GLY A 472 -15.33 11.62 9.71
CA GLY A 472 -15.36 10.88 10.97
C GLY A 472 -14.11 11.04 11.83
N GLY A 473 -13.51 12.23 11.83
CA GLY A 473 -12.45 12.61 12.77
C GLY A 473 -11.03 12.50 12.23
N PHE A 474 -10.08 12.77 13.12
CA PHE A 474 -8.66 12.88 12.76
C PHE A 474 -7.99 11.51 12.61
N LEU A 475 -6.93 11.48 11.82
CA LEU A 475 -6.01 10.35 11.63
C LEU A 475 -4.55 10.83 11.67
N PRO A 476 -3.59 10.00 12.13
CA PRO A 476 -3.76 8.70 12.79
C PRO A 476 -4.53 8.80 14.10
N ALA A 477 -5.25 7.78 14.50
CA ALA A 477 -5.92 7.70 15.80
C ALA A 477 -6.14 6.24 16.20
N ARG A 478 -5.98 5.94 17.49
CA ARG A 478 -6.09 4.59 18.03
C ARG A 478 -6.93 4.59 19.30
N ARG A 479 -7.78 3.56 19.47
CA ARG A 479 -8.58 3.41 20.69
C ARG A 479 -7.72 2.89 21.83
N GLU A 480 -7.90 3.46 23.01
CA GLU A 480 -7.31 2.96 24.25
C GLU A 480 -8.31 2.14 25.08
N GLU A 481 -9.59 2.49 24.99
CA GLU A 481 -10.65 1.80 25.71
C GLU A 481 -11.26 0.66 24.88
N PHE A 482 -11.43 -0.51 25.51
CA PHE A 482 -12.01 -1.70 24.89
C PHE A 482 -12.66 -2.58 25.96
N PRO A 483 -13.64 -3.45 25.56
CA PRO A 483 -14.30 -4.35 26.50
C PRO A 483 -13.32 -5.31 27.17
N SER A 484 -13.42 -5.43 28.49
CA SER A 484 -12.66 -6.44 29.25
C SER A 484 -13.33 -7.80 29.17
N LEU A 485 -12.52 -8.85 29.10
CA LEU A 485 -12.98 -10.24 29.17
C LEU A 485 -12.71 -10.83 30.54
N HIS A 486 -13.62 -11.67 31.03
CA HIS A 486 -13.39 -12.42 32.25
C HIS A 486 -12.64 -13.73 31.96
N ALA A 487 -11.58 -13.98 32.70
CA ALA A 487 -10.86 -15.24 32.59
C ALA A 487 -11.73 -16.40 33.10
N PRO A 488 -11.64 -17.59 32.49
CA PRO A 488 -12.32 -18.77 33.03
C PRO A 488 -11.90 -19.06 34.48
N GLY A 489 -12.85 -19.46 35.31
CA GLY A 489 -12.60 -19.76 36.73
C GLY A 489 -11.82 -21.05 36.97
N GLU A 490 -11.54 -21.36 38.23
CA GLU A 490 -10.77 -22.55 38.65
C GLU A 490 -11.30 -23.88 38.09
N ALA A 491 -12.61 -24.00 37.91
CA ALA A 491 -13.26 -25.18 37.32
C ALA A 491 -12.74 -25.49 35.89
N PHE A 492 -12.24 -24.48 35.18
CA PHE A 492 -11.62 -24.68 33.87
C PHE A 492 -10.25 -25.36 33.97
N THR A 493 -9.43 -24.96 34.94
CA THR A 493 -8.04 -25.44 35.10
C THR A 493 -7.92 -26.75 35.89
N SER A 494 -8.92 -27.10 36.72
CA SER A 494 -8.92 -28.26 37.59
C SER A 494 -8.65 -29.58 36.86
N GLU A 495 -9.18 -29.75 35.67
CA GLU A 495 -8.95 -30.93 34.83
C GLU A 495 -7.49 -31.09 34.40
N PHE A 496 -6.80 -29.97 34.16
CA PHE A 496 -5.40 -29.98 33.75
C PHE A 496 -4.43 -30.03 34.95
N ALA A 497 -4.85 -29.55 36.10
CA ALA A 497 -4.05 -29.51 37.31
C ALA A 497 -3.70 -30.92 37.83
N ALA A 498 -4.58 -31.92 37.61
CA ALA A 498 -4.34 -33.31 37.97
C ALA A 498 -3.30 -34.02 37.08
N GLY A 499 -2.85 -33.38 36.00
CA GLY A 499 -1.95 -33.97 35.02
C GLY A 499 -2.60 -35.07 34.17
N SER A 500 -1.80 -35.82 33.42
CA SER A 500 -2.26 -36.89 32.50
C SER A 500 -2.34 -38.28 33.09
N GLY A 501 -1.96 -38.44 34.34
CA GLY A 501 -1.87 -39.75 35.01
C GLY A 501 -0.88 -40.71 34.29
N GLU A 502 -1.31 -41.93 34.00
CA GLU A 502 -0.50 -42.92 33.25
C GLU A 502 -0.48 -42.65 31.73
N ARG A 503 -1.34 -41.75 31.26
CA ARG A 503 -1.44 -41.44 29.82
C ARG A 503 -0.29 -40.53 29.39
N LYS A 504 0.51 -41.03 28.45
CA LYS A 504 1.57 -40.20 27.82
C LYS A 504 0.94 -39.20 26.87
N ILE A 505 1.12 -37.92 27.14
CA ILE A 505 0.65 -36.81 26.32
C ILE A 505 1.75 -35.75 26.16
N SER A 506 1.93 -35.20 24.98
CA SER A 506 2.83 -34.06 24.77
C SER A 506 2.23 -32.77 25.33
N THR A 507 3.07 -31.80 25.69
CA THR A 507 2.64 -30.48 26.11
C THR A 507 1.85 -29.76 25.01
N THR A 508 2.22 -30.00 23.75
CA THR A 508 1.49 -29.47 22.59
C THR A 508 0.05 -30.01 22.53
N MET A 509 -0.13 -31.32 22.70
CA MET A 509 -1.49 -31.92 22.74
C MET A 509 -2.30 -31.44 23.94
N ALA A 510 -1.66 -31.21 25.08
CA ALA A 510 -2.32 -30.62 26.26
C ALA A 510 -2.80 -29.16 25.96
N ALA A 511 -1.95 -28.34 25.31
CA ALA A 511 -2.31 -26.99 24.89
C ALA A 511 -3.48 -26.99 23.91
N VAL A 512 -3.49 -27.90 22.91
CA VAL A 512 -4.62 -28.04 21.96
C VAL A 512 -5.89 -28.50 22.67
N SER A 513 -5.79 -29.41 23.63
CA SER A 513 -6.94 -29.81 24.44
C SER A 513 -7.52 -28.65 25.23
N MET A 514 -6.65 -27.83 25.83
CA MET A 514 -7.03 -26.59 26.52
C MET A 514 -7.69 -25.59 25.57
N MET A 515 -7.11 -25.36 24.39
CA MET A 515 -7.69 -24.52 23.34
C MET A 515 -9.09 -25.04 22.94
N GLY A 516 -9.25 -26.33 22.74
CA GLY A 516 -10.55 -26.95 22.43
C GLY A 516 -11.59 -26.77 23.54
N LYS A 517 -11.16 -26.65 24.79
CA LYS A 517 -12.04 -26.32 25.94
C LYS A 517 -12.39 -24.84 25.95
N LEU A 518 -11.42 -23.94 25.68
CA LEU A 518 -11.65 -22.50 25.56
C LEU A 518 -12.64 -22.16 24.42
N LEU A 519 -12.51 -22.81 23.29
CA LEU A 519 -13.42 -22.65 22.14
C LEU A 519 -14.88 -23.04 22.47
N ARG A 520 -15.13 -23.79 23.55
CA ARG A 520 -16.47 -24.17 24.04
C ARG A 520 -17.01 -23.20 25.09
N ASP A 521 -16.18 -22.32 25.59
CA ASP A 521 -16.62 -21.36 26.60
C ASP A 521 -17.67 -20.41 26.01
N LYS A 522 -18.73 -20.14 26.77
CA LYS A 522 -19.87 -19.36 26.30
C LYS A 522 -19.59 -17.87 26.19
N GLU A 523 -18.64 -17.36 27.00
CA GLU A 523 -18.30 -15.93 27.03
C GLU A 523 -17.14 -15.62 26.08
N ILE A 524 -16.02 -16.34 26.25
CA ILE A 524 -14.79 -16.01 25.51
C ILE A 524 -14.58 -16.86 24.25
N GLY A 525 -15.27 -18.02 24.11
CA GLY A 525 -15.00 -18.97 23.03
C GLY A 525 -15.11 -18.36 21.64
N LYS A 526 -16.04 -17.43 21.44
CA LYS A 526 -16.22 -16.73 20.14
C LYS A 526 -15.05 -15.80 19.78
N TYR A 527 -14.26 -15.36 20.76
CA TYR A 527 -13.13 -14.47 20.58
C TYR A 527 -11.79 -15.22 20.40
N ILE A 528 -11.75 -16.54 20.68
CA ILE A 528 -10.56 -17.35 20.45
C ILE A 528 -10.31 -17.49 18.95
N VAL A 529 -9.09 -17.19 18.51
CA VAL A 529 -8.68 -17.29 17.10
C VAL A 529 -7.47 -18.22 17.01
N PRO A 530 -7.67 -19.51 16.72
CA PRO A 530 -6.55 -20.40 16.44
C PRO A 530 -5.89 -20.03 15.10
N ILE A 531 -4.56 -19.93 15.09
CA ILE A 531 -3.78 -19.56 13.89
C ILE A 531 -2.68 -20.59 13.71
N VAL A 532 -2.53 -21.13 12.49
CA VAL A 532 -1.55 -22.16 12.18
C VAL A 532 -1.06 -22.09 10.73
N PRO A 533 0.24 -22.25 10.46
CA PRO A 533 0.82 -22.30 9.13
C PRO A 533 0.96 -23.74 8.62
N ASP A 534 -0.13 -24.36 8.16
CA ASP A 534 -0.18 -25.72 7.55
C ASP A 534 0.31 -26.88 8.45
N GLU A 535 0.27 -26.71 9.78
CA GLU A 535 0.81 -27.70 10.73
C GLU A 535 -0.26 -28.24 11.70
N ALA A 536 -1.53 -27.97 11.41
CA ALA A 536 -2.64 -28.31 12.30
C ALA A 536 -2.67 -29.80 12.69
N ARG A 537 -2.43 -30.72 11.75
CA ARG A 537 -2.39 -32.15 12.00
C ARG A 537 -1.22 -32.56 12.92
N THR A 538 -0.05 -31.97 12.69
CA THR A 538 1.13 -32.28 13.51
C THR A 538 0.95 -31.88 14.97
N PHE A 539 0.23 -30.78 15.21
CA PHE A 539 -0.08 -30.31 16.55
C PHE A 539 -1.35 -30.95 17.15
N GLY A 540 -2.09 -31.75 16.37
CA GLY A 540 -3.36 -32.35 16.79
C GLY A 540 -4.55 -31.38 16.77
N MET A 541 -4.44 -30.27 16.05
CA MET A 541 -5.51 -29.28 15.86
C MET A 541 -6.58 -29.74 14.86
N ASP A 542 -6.30 -30.76 14.05
CA ASP A 542 -7.22 -31.36 13.11
C ASP A 542 -8.51 -31.84 13.78
N ALA A 543 -8.47 -32.23 15.05
CA ALA A 543 -9.66 -32.54 15.85
C ALA A 543 -10.60 -31.33 16.08
N LEU A 544 -10.13 -30.10 15.90
CA LEU A 544 -10.90 -28.88 16.04
C LEU A 544 -11.64 -28.53 14.74
N VAL A 545 -11.08 -28.88 13.58
CA VAL A 545 -11.57 -28.46 12.25
C VAL A 545 -13.03 -28.83 11.99
N PRO A 546 -13.51 -30.09 12.21
CA PRO A 546 -14.92 -30.42 11.96
C PRO A 546 -15.89 -29.58 12.80
N ARG A 547 -15.41 -29.07 13.93
CA ARG A 547 -16.23 -28.41 14.92
C ARG A 547 -16.36 -26.91 14.69
N VAL A 548 -15.24 -26.20 14.49
CA VAL A 548 -15.22 -24.73 14.40
C VAL A 548 -14.93 -24.22 12.99
N GLY A 549 -14.52 -25.11 12.08
CA GLY A 549 -14.22 -24.78 10.68
C GLY A 549 -12.95 -23.96 10.49
N ILE A 550 -12.38 -24.09 9.31
CA ILE A 550 -11.33 -23.19 8.78
C ILE A 550 -12.03 -22.04 8.08
N TYR A 551 -11.61 -20.83 8.34
CA TYR A 551 -12.15 -19.65 7.68
C TYR A 551 -11.81 -19.64 6.18
N SER A 552 -12.83 -19.53 5.36
CA SER A 552 -12.71 -19.31 3.92
C SER A 552 -13.84 -18.38 3.46
N PRO A 553 -13.55 -17.21 2.87
CA PRO A 553 -14.59 -16.24 2.50
C PRO A 553 -15.57 -16.79 1.46
N ARG A 554 -15.16 -17.82 0.70
CA ARG A 554 -15.99 -18.51 -0.31
C ARG A 554 -16.74 -19.72 0.27
N GLY A 555 -16.49 -20.09 1.53
CA GLY A 555 -16.93 -21.35 2.08
C GLY A 555 -16.27 -22.54 1.36
N GLN A 556 -16.92 -23.70 1.39
CA GLN A 556 -16.41 -24.92 0.76
C GLN A 556 -17.26 -25.25 -0.49
N THR A 557 -16.68 -25.07 -1.67
CA THR A 557 -17.35 -25.26 -2.97
C THR A 557 -17.13 -26.65 -3.57
N TYR A 558 -16.45 -27.55 -2.84
CA TYR A 558 -16.10 -28.90 -3.27
C TYR A 558 -16.32 -29.90 -2.12
N THR A 559 -16.35 -31.19 -2.45
CA THR A 559 -16.38 -32.25 -1.44
C THR A 559 -14.97 -32.69 -1.13
N PRO A 560 -14.48 -32.60 0.14
CA PRO A 560 -13.15 -33.06 0.52
C PRO A 560 -12.99 -34.56 0.26
N VAL A 561 -11.79 -34.98 -0.14
CA VAL A 561 -11.46 -36.39 -0.40
C VAL A 561 -11.58 -37.28 0.84
N ASP A 562 -11.42 -36.68 2.03
CA ASP A 562 -11.51 -37.35 3.33
C ASP A 562 -12.86 -37.13 4.04
N SER A 563 -13.91 -36.68 3.32
CA SER A 563 -15.22 -36.35 3.87
C SER A 563 -15.90 -37.50 4.65
N GLY A 564 -15.50 -38.75 4.40
CA GLY A 564 -15.94 -39.91 5.15
C GLY A 564 -15.20 -40.21 6.44
N SER A 565 -14.15 -39.46 6.78
CA SER A 565 -13.37 -39.65 8.00
C SER A 565 -13.96 -38.86 9.18
N LEU A 566 -13.58 -39.24 10.43
CA LEU A 566 -14.01 -38.53 11.63
C LEU A 566 -13.36 -37.14 11.75
N MET A 567 -12.17 -36.97 11.17
CA MET A 567 -11.39 -35.72 11.17
C MET A 567 -11.19 -35.26 9.75
N PHE A 568 -12.27 -34.74 9.13
CA PHE A 568 -12.27 -34.27 7.77
C PHE A 568 -11.94 -32.77 7.67
N TYR A 569 -11.37 -32.37 6.55
CA TYR A 569 -11.12 -30.98 6.24
C TYR A 569 -12.44 -30.22 5.98
N LYS A 570 -12.62 -29.08 6.63
CA LYS A 570 -13.86 -28.31 6.54
C LYS A 570 -13.57 -26.81 6.50
N GLU A 571 -13.93 -26.17 5.42
CA GLU A 571 -13.94 -24.71 5.23
C GLU A 571 -15.34 -24.16 5.39
N THR A 572 -15.47 -23.03 6.07
CA THR A 572 -16.75 -22.29 6.19
C THR A 572 -16.50 -20.79 6.19
N ALA A 573 -17.47 -20.02 5.71
CA ALA A 573 -17.36 -18.57 5.69
C ALA A 573 -17.24 -17.96 7.11
N ASP A 574 -17.83 -18.62 8.10
CA ASP A 574 -17.78 -18.28 9.52
C ASP A 574 -16.76 -19.09 10.32
N GLY A 575 -15.86 -19.80 9.64
CA GLY A 575 -14.83 -20.62 10.26
C GLY A 575 -14.00 -19.83 11.26
N GLN A 576 -13.55 -20.51 12.32
CA GLN A 576 -12.85 -19.84 13.41
C GLN A 576 -11.34 -19.98 13.31
N ILE A 577 -10.83 -21.03 12.68
CA ILE A 577 -9.41 -21.29 12.51
C ILE A 577 -8.90 -20.49 11.31
N LEU A 578 -7.80 -19.76 11.50
CA LEU A 578 -7.01 -19.17 10.42
C LEU A 578 -5.89 -20.16 10.07
N GLU A 579 -6.09 -20.91 9.00
CA GLU A 579 -5.12 -21.79 8.36
C GLU A 579 -4.45 -21.01 7.23
N GLU A 580 -3.18 -20.63 7.43
CA GLU A 580 -2.53 -19.61 6.57
C GLU A 580 -1.75 -20.23 5.41
N GLY A 581 -1.60 -21.56 5.38
CA GLY A 581 -0.66 -22.23 4.49
C GLY A 581 0.78 -22.12 5.00
N ILE A 582 1.73 -22.57 4.19
CA ILE A 582 3.16 -22.62 4.58
C ILE A 582 3.75 -21.20 4.56
N THR A 583 3.38 -20.42 5.56
CA THR A 583 3.83 -19.02 5.75
C THR A 583 3.77 -18.60 7.22
N GLU A 584 4.89 -18.67 7.91
CA GLU A 584 5.00 -18.19 9.28
C GLU A 584 4.84 -16.66 9.35
N ASP A 585 5.34 -15.92 8.36
CA ASP A 585 5.18 -14.47 8.25
C ASP A 585 3.70 -14.07 8.12
N GLY A 586 2.95 -14.78 7.26
CA GLY A 586 1.52 -14.57 7.12
C GLY A 586 0.74 -14.91 8.39
N ALA A 587 1.06 -16.03 9.03
CA ALA A 587 0.45 -16.44 10.29
C ALA A 587 0.74 -15.43 11.42
N MET A 588 1.97 -14.88 11.48
CA MET A 588 2.31 -13.83 12.44
C MET A 588 1.61 -12.51 12.13
N ALA A 589 1.44 -12.14 10.87
CA ALA A 589 0.66 -10.97 10.48
C ALA A 589 -0.82 -11.12 10.84
N SER A 590 -1.41 -12.31 10.67
CA SER A 590 -2.76 -12.65 11.18
C SER A 590 -2.84 -12.56 12.70
N PHE A 591 -1.80 -13.03 13.41
CA PHE A 591 -1.73 -12.90 14.87
C PHE A 591 -1.74 -11.43 15.29
N ILE A 592 -0.98 -10.56 14.62
CA ILE A 592 -0.99 -9.11 14.88
C ILE A 592 -2.37 -8.53 14.62
N ALA A 593 -2.97 -8.84 13.46
CA ALA A 593 -4.29 -8.33 13.10
C ALA A 593 -5.36 -8.72 14.14
N ALA A 594 -5.36 -9.97 14.55
CA ALA A 594 -6.26 -10.46 15.59
C ALA A 594 -5.95 -9.84 16.96
N GLY A 595 -4.68 -9.78 17.35
CA GLY A 595 -4.27 -9.30 18.66
C GLY A 595 -4.37 -7.79 18.85
N THR A 596 -4.57 -7.01 17.76
CA THR A 596 -4.80 -5.56 17.77
C THR A 596 -6.25 -5.16 17.51
N ALA A 597 -7.15 -6.11 17.23
CA ALA A 597 -8.56 -5.84 16.94
C ALA A 597 -9.29 -5.09 18.07
N TYR A 598 -8.83 -5.21 19.29
CA TYR A 598 -9.35 -4.44 20.42
C TYR A 598 -9.15 -2.93 20.21
N ALA A 599 -8.01 -2.52 19.68
CA ALA A 599 -7.67 -1.13 19.45
C ALA A 599 -8.31 -0.55 18.17
N HIS A 600 -8.47 -1.38 17.15
CA HIS A 600 -9.04 -0.93 15.87
C HIS A 600 -10.57 -1.01 15.86
N TRP A 601 -11.13 -2.09 16.40
CA TRP A 601 -12.56 -2.41 16.29
C TRP A 601 -13.30 -2.49 17.64
N GLY A 602 -12.58 -2.37 18.76
CA GLY A 602 -13.17 -2.63 20.10
C GLY A 602 -13.53 -4.11 20.31
N VAL A 603 -12.99 -5.02 19.49
CA VAL A 603 -13.27 -6.47 19.56
C VAL A 603 -12.10 -7.19 20.24
N PRO A 604 -12.26 -7.72 21.46
CA PRO A 604 -11.17 -8.30 22.25
C PRO A 604 -10.88 -9.74 21.81
N THR A 605 -10.44 -9.96 20.58
CA THR A 605 -10.05 -11.29 20.12
C THR A 605 -8.80 -11.79 20.84
N ILE A 606 -8.69 -13.12 20.99
CA ILE A 606 -7.60 -13.82 21.65
C ILE A 606 -6.95 -14.76 20.64
N PRO A 607 -5.98 -14.29 19.84
CA PRO A 607 -5.27 -15.16 18.93
C PRO A 607 -4.37 -16.15 19.67
N MET A 608 -4.35 -17.36 19.17
CA MET A 608 -3.52 -18.47 19.65
C MET A 608 -2.74 -19.02 18.46
N PHE A 609 -1.53 -18.50 18.27
CA PHE A 609 -0.67 -18.87 17.16
C PHE A 609 0.24 -20.05 17.54
N MET A 610 0.11 -21.16 16.82
CA MET A 610 0.94 -22.34 16.99
C MET A 610 1.89 -22.49 15.81
N LEU A 611 3.17 -22.66 16.11
CA LEU A 611 4.23 -22.83 15.10
C LEU A 611 5.34 -23.75 15.62
N TYR A 612 6.15 -24.26 14.72
CA TYR A 612 7.41 -24.92 15.12
C TYR A 612 8.39 -23.87 15.65
N SER A 613 8.81 -24.03 16.89
CA SER A 613 9.72 -23.08 17.57
C SER A 613 11.07 -22.92 16.83
N MET A 614 11.53 -23.95 16.12
CA MET A 614 12.78 -23.91 15.37
C MET A 614 12.72 -23.02 14.13
N PHE A 615 11.55 -22.88 13.51
CA PHE A 615 11.42 -22.10 12.26
C PHE A 615 10.89 -20.69 12.52
N GLY A 616 10.05 -20.50 13.52
CA GLY A 616 9.29 -19.30 13.71
C GLY A 616 10.15 -18.08 13.99
N MET A 617 10.93 -18.10 15.07
CA MET A 617 11.61 -16.90 15.55
C MET A 617 12.65 -16.35 14.55
N GLN A 618 13.29 -17.21 13.78
CA GLN A 618 14.24 -16.79 12.75
C GLN A 618 13.54 -16.10 11.58
N ARG A 619 12.31 -16.50 11.23
CA ARG A 619 11.55 -15.93 10.11
C ARG A 619 10.72 -14.71 10.50
N VAL A 620 10.14 -14.72 11.71
CA VAL A 620 9.18 -13.71 12.12
C VAL A 620 9.72 -12.68 13.11
N GLY A 621 11.04 -12.60 13.30
CA GLY A 621 11.66 -11.72 14.31
C GLY A 621 11.23 -10.27 14.21
N ASP A 622 11.20 -9.71 13.01
CA ASP A 622 10.75 -8.34 12.75
C ASP A 622 9.24 -8.16 13.06
N LEU A 623 8.41 -9.13 12.70
CA LEU A 623 6.98 -9.11 13.02
C LEU A 623 6.72 -9.29 14.51
N VAL A 624 7.56 -10.04 15.24
CA VAL A 624 7.49 -10.14 16.71
C VAL A 624 7.78 -8.78 17.34
N TRP A 625 8.81 -8.07 16.84
CA TRP A 625 9.07 -6.70 17.26
C TRP A 625 7.87 -5.79 16.95
N ALA A 626 7.32 -5.84 15.73
CA ALA A 626 6.15 -5.07 15.34
C ALA A 626 4.91 -5.40 16.20
N ALA A 627 4.73 -6.67 16.59
CA ALA A 627 3.68 -7.08 17.50
C ALA A 627 3.83 -6.45 18.89
N GLY A 628 5.06 -6.41 19.41
CA GLY A 628 5.36 -5.74 20.68
C GLY A 628 5.08 -4.24 20.63
N ASP A 629 5.52 -3.58 19.55
CA ASP A 629 5.30 -2.14 19.36
C ASP A 629 3.79 -1.79 19.23
N GLN A 630 3.01 -2.66 18.58
CA GLN A 630 1.55 -2.48 18.46
C GLN A 630 0.76 -2.90 19.70
N LEU A 631 1.42 -3.34 20.78
CA LEU A 631 0.75 -3.84 21.98
C LEU A 631 -0.21 -5.01 21.68
N THR A 632 0.20 -5.88 20.76
CA THR A 632 -0.58 -7.05 20.32
C THR A 632 -0.86 -7.98 21.49
N LYS A 633 -2.10 -8.42 21.65
CA LYS A 633 -2.54 -9.35 22.69
C LYS A 633 -2.75 -10.73 22.13
N GLY A 634 -2.36 -11.78 22.88
CA GLY A 634 -2.55 -13.16 22.46
C GLY A 634 -1.45 -14.07 22.95
N PHE A 635 -1.40 -15.28 22.41
CA PHE A 635 -0.46 -16.32 22.82
C PHE A 635 0.24 -16.93 21.61
N ILE A 636 1.56 -17.02 21.67
CA ILE A 636 2.39 -17.73 20.69
C ILE A 636 2.89 -19.02 21.35
N PHE A 637 2.61 -20.15 20.69
CA PHE A 637 2.99 -21.48 21.17
C PHE A 637 4.08 -22.05 20.25
N GLY A 638 5.30 -22.07 20.74
CA GLY A 638 6.42 -22.77 20.08
C GLY A 638 6.31 -24.28 20.28
N GLY A 639 5.71 -24.96 19.32
CA GLY A 639 5.61 -26.42 19.34
C GLY A 639 6.94 -27.09 19.00
N THR A 640 7.25 -28.19 19.70
CA THR A 640 8.30 -29.10 19.30
C THR A 640 7.72 -30.52 19.31
N ALA A 641 8.08 -31.34 18.34
CA ALA A 641 7.69 -32.74 18.35
C ALA A 641 8.60 -33.60 19.28
N GLY A 642 9.31 -32.96 20.20
CA GLY A 642 10.24 -33.62 21.12
C GLY A 642 11.42 -34.26 20.39
N ARG A 643 11.94 -35.37 20.93
CA ARG A 643 13.09 -36.07 20.31
C ARG A 643 12.80 -36.61 18.90
N THR A 644 11.54 -36.79 18.53
CA THR A 644 11.16 -37.26 17.20
C THR A 644 11.29 -36.20 16.13
N THR A 645 11.29 -34.90 16.47
CA THR A 645 11.59 -33.80 15.54
C THR A 645 13.00 -33.86 15.00
N LEU A 646 13.92 -34.53 15.73
CA LEU A 646 15.28 -34.72 15.28
C LEU A 646 15.40 -35.67 14.07
N ALA A 647 14.32 -36.34 13.71
CA ALA A 647 14.25 -37.14 12.48
C ALA A 647 14.06 -36.27 11.22
N LEU A 648 13.70 -34.99 11.35
CA LEU A 648 13.64 -34.05 10.25
C LEU A 648 15.06 -33.62 9.84
N SER A 649 15.24 -33.29 8.58
CA SER A 649 16.53 -32.96 7.95
C SER A 649 17.37 -31.89 8.67
N LEU A 650 16.77 -31.13 9.57
CA LEU A 650 17.41 -30.06 10.34
C LEU A 650 18.30 -30.58 11.51
N ILE A 651 18.25 -31.86 11.85
CA ILE A 651 19.12 -32.43 12.87
C ILE A 651 20.60 -32.22 12.55
N HIS A 652 20.92 -32.07 11.27
CA HIS A 652 22.31 -31.91 10.82
C HIS A 652 22.83 -30.49 10.97
N ILE A 653 21.96 -29.53 11.29
CA ILE A 653 22.30 -28.15 11.57
C ILE A 653 22.61 -27.96 13.03
#